data_bb3e9296fc4c2708b03354b8c8d3ae30
#
_entry.id   bb3e9296fc4c2708b03354b8c8d3ae30
#
_cell.length_a   1.000
_cell.length_b   1.000
_cell.length_c   1.000
_cell.angle_alpha   90.00
_cell.angle_beta   90.00
_cell.angle_gamma   90.00
#
_symmetry.space_group_name_H-M   'P 1'
#
loop_
_entity.id
_entity.type
_entity.pdbx_description
1 polymer ?
#
loop_
_entity_poly.entity_id
_entity_poly.type
_entity_poly.pdbx_seq_one_letter_code
_entity_poly.pdbx_strand_id
1 'polypeptide(L)'
;MNNNLRCLCITAATVIPFHSATAQSSPEAREEIVVTATRSPINLKEAPASVSVIDAVDIERMTIFTIDEALKNSVGLMNRRTKGFMETTPSLTIRGFSNARDNLLLVDGIPQNDSRNGQINWTMIDVELVDRIEVVRGPFSSLYGSNAMGGVVSVVTRRPTESGISIKAGSGGSLGATAPDDTQDLSLSGTWRVNDTLSLAGNLRQRSTNGYASTHVNVSDAAIAALPAGVTGARPYRSNIGSATNLVGDTGDNWYDDDSVNLRLSYSPSEVTRLDLSWADSSGTYGYDSPHSLLTGPNGEQTFANISLTSWLNGAVFARGGSVDQTNIGLTYSTRMGDVGARLSLGHIEKSGTTVIVGGITQSNSGHSARNPVTFQGGDGRLAPANDTGKVTADLQLDWAVGERHELILGVAGSQGDIDEKRWSLNDWSDPGSRYFLGSVTQAEDRSMSLYVQDMWSVTDTLTAYVGARQDWWEMKGGQTWQHVLGEGSGVLRYKSVKTDTLSPKLSLVYLPQETTSYRFSVGKAFRPPNLYEFFGTAQIGGDSFVGNPDLEAETAISWELGIDHDFRNGINLVATAFYSELDDMIQTISSAGLSMPQNTSEAEIRGYEVEMSGSLPFGLLWSANYTRTDTEVTDHATSPDLIGKALTHAPRDMYNLSLQWSHDRWDISASHYYQSKRYTRADNADDVTGVPGATDSFVLTDAKVSYALSEHYSAALGINNIFDEEYRQFYLSPGRSWFAEFRVRY
;
A
#
# COMPACT_ATOMS: atom_id res chain seq x y z
N MET A 1 33.65 0.80 4.75
CA MET A 1 34.53 -0.35 4.67
C MET A 1 34.33 -1.20 5.92
N ASN A 2 33.47 -2.18 5.82
CA ASN A 2 33.47 -3.40 6.62
C ASN A 2 32.39 -4.32 6.07
N ASN A 3 32.76 -5.07 5.03
CA ASN A 3 31.98 -6.17 4.48
C ASN A 3 32.11 -7.37 5.41
N ASN A 4 31.07 -7.70 6.14
CA ASN A 4 30.97 -9.02 6.76
C ASN A 4 30.17 -9.94 5.83
N LEU A 5 30.88 -10.63 4.93
CA LEU A 5 30.37 -11.81 4.24
C LEU A 5 30.12 -12.91 5.29
N ARG A 6 28.87 -13.16 5.62
CA ARG A 6 28.47 -14.41 6.28
C ARG A 6 28.21 -15.46 5.20
N CYS A 7 29.22 -16.29 4.95
CA CYS A 7 29.06 -17.50 4.17
C CYS A 7 28.10 -18.48 4.85
N LEU A 8 26.94 -18.70 4.25
CA LEU A 8 26.04 -19.78 4.62
C LEU A 8 26.55 -21.07 3.90
N CYS A 9 27.13 -21.98 4.64
CA CYS A 9 27.51 -23.32 4.12
C CYS A 9 26.22 -24.15 3.95
N ILE A 10 25.80 -24.36 2.72
CA ILE A 10 24.76 -25.32 2.36
C ILE A 10 25.37 -26.71 2.25
N THR A 11 25.06 -27.58 3.21
CA THR A 11 25.42 -29.02 3.14
C THR A 11 24.38 -29.71 2.27
N ALA A 12 24.87 -30.38 1.24
CA ALA A 12 24.06 -31.09 0.25
C ALA A 12 23.20 -32.19 0.88
N ALA A 13 21.90 -32.12 0.68
CA ALA A 13 20.96 -33.18 1.03
C ALA A 13 20.71 -34.08 -0.18
N THR A 14 20.68 -35.37 0.11
CA THR A 14 20.58 -36.49 -0.83
C THR A 14 19.25 -36.48 -1.58
N VAL A 15 19.29 -36.59 -2.89
CA VAL A 15 18.17 -36.62 -3.82
C VAL A 15 17.44 -37.96 -3.75
N ILE A 16 16.17 -37.97 -3.48
CA ILE A 16 15.26 -39.12 -3.63
C ILE A 16 14.44 -38.89 -4.92
N PRO A 17 14.36 -39.82 -5.85
CA PRO A 17 13.64 -39.66 -7.09
C PRO A 17 12.13 -39.86 -6.89
N PHE A 18 11.33 -38.84 -7.18
CA PHE A 18 9.86 -38.93 -7.27
C PHE A 18 9.41 -38.99 -8.74
N HIS A 19 8.40 -39.82 -9.00
CA HIS A 19 7.82 -40.00 -10.32
C HIS A 19 6.80 -38.90 -10.60
N SER A 20 6.96 -38.25 -11.75
CA SER A 20 6.11 -37.15 -12.21
C SER A 20 4.84 -37.66 -12.87
N ALA A 21 3.70 -37.16 -12.43
CA ALA A 21 2.44 -37.26 -13.17
C ALA A 21 2.25 -35.94 -13.95
N THR A 22 2.27 -36.02 -15.27
CA THR A 22 1.95 -34.90 -16.16
C THR A 22 0.46 -34.67 -16.18
N ALA A 23 0.00 -33.60 -15.58
CA ALA A 23 -1.35 -33.08 -15.77
C ALA A 23 -1.30 -31.96 -16.80
N GLN A 24 -1.69 -32.26 -18.03
CA GLN A 24 -2.07 -31.28 -19.02
C GLN A 24 -3.47 -30.79 -18.64
N SER A 25 -3.58 -29.63 -17.99
CA SER A 25 -4.86 -28.95 -17.78
C SER A 25 -5.20 -28.16 -19.03
N SER A 26 -6.25 -28.60 -19.76
CA SER A 26 -6.99 -27.74 -20.66
C SER A 26 -7.58 -26.56 -19.88
N PRO A 27 -7.72 -25.36 -20.46
CA PRO A 27 -8.40 -24.25 -19.81
C PRO A 27 -9.92 -24.54 -19.78
N GLU A 28 -10.34 -25.39 -18.84
CA GLU A 28 -11.72 -25.35 -18.37
C GLU A 28 -11.86 -24.05 -17.59
N ALA A 29 -12.93 -23.28 -17.89
CA ALA A 29 -13.28 -22.10 -17.13
C ALA A 29 -13.35 -22.49 -15.65
N ARG A 30 -12.33 -22.16 -14.88
CA ARG A 30 -12.36 -22.28 -13.43
C ARG A 30 -13.49 -21.38 -12.95
N GLU A 31 -14.48 -21.95 -12.26
CA GLU A 31 -15.41 -21.14 -11.48
C GLU A 31 -14.60 -20.29 -10.53
N GLU A 32 -14.59 -19.00 -10.77
CA GLU A 32 -13.80 -18.05 -9.98
C GLU A 32 -14.55 -17.81 -8.67
N ILE A 33 -14.06 -18.42 -7.58
CA ILE A 33 -14.67 -18.34 -6.26
C ILE A 33 -14.00 -17.19 -5.48
N VAL A 34 -14.81 -16.24 -5.02
CA VAL A 34 -14.38 -15.13 -4.19
C VAL A 34 -15.00 -15.23 -2.79
N VAL A 35 -14.25 -14.85 -1.78
CA VAL A 35 -14.67 -14.89 -0.38
C VAL A 35 -14.84 -13.48 0.19
N THR A 36 -14.04 -12.53 -0.27
CA THR A 36 -13.96 -11.18 0.33
C THR A 36 -15.27 -10.40 0.20
N ALA A 37 -16.02 -10.59 -0.88
CA ALA A 37 -17.27 -9.82 -1.09
C ALA A 37 -18.38 -10.14 -0.08
N THR A 38 -18.41 -11.37 0.45
CA THR A 38 -19.48 -11.85 1.32
C THR A 38 -19.01 -12.52 2.62
N ARG A 39 -17.69 -12.69 2.79
CA ARG A 39 -17.06 -13.53 3.83
C ARG A 39 -17.39 -15.03 3.73
N SER A 40 -18.14 -15.44 2.71
CA SER A 40 -18.42 -16.82 2.33
C SER A 40 -18.00 -17.07 0.89
N PRO A 41 -17.60 -18.31 0.52
CA PRO A 41 -17.27 -18.64 -0.87
C PRO A 41 -18.50 -18.51 -1.78
N ILE A 42 -18.42 -17.66 -2.79
CA ILE A 42 -19.46 -17.47 -3.81
C ILE A 42 -18.83 -17.41 -5.19
N ASN A 43 -19.64 -17.67 -6.23
CA ASN A 43 -19.23 -17.41 -7.62
C ASN A 43 -19.08 -15.90 -7.85
N LEU A 44 -18.08 -15.49 -8.66
CA LEU A 44 -17.81 -14.09 -8.94
C LEU A 44 -19.05 -13.33 -9.50
N LYS A 45 -19.88 -13.99 -10.32
CA LYS A 45 -21.12 -13.40 -10.87
C LYS A 45 -22.22 -13.19 -9.83
N GLU A 46 -22.15 -13.88 -8.70
CA GLU A 46 -23.08 -13.73 -7.58
C GLU A 46 -22.60 -12.67 -6.58
N ALA A 47 -21.40 -12.12 -6.78
CA ALA A 47 -20.82 -11.14 -5.87
C ALA A 47 -21.68 -9.86 -5.80
N PRO A 48 -22.03 -9.39 -4.58
CA PRO A 48 -22.87 -8.21 -4.37
C PRO A 48 -22.11 -6.87 -4.55
N ALA A 49 -20.99 -6.90 -5.26
CA ALA A 49 -20.14 -5.75 -5.54
C ALA A 49 -19.23 -5.98 -6.74
N SER A 50 -18.56 -4.94 -7.20
CA SER A 50 -17.50 -5.03 -8.21
C SER A 50 -16.25 -5.69 -7.60
N VAL A 51 -15.86 -6.85 -8.13
CA VAL A 51 -14.71 -7.63 -7.67
C VAL A 51 -13.75 -7.88 -8.83
N SER A 52 -12.45 -7.77 -8.58
CA SER A 52 -11.40 -8.25 -9.48
C SER A 52 -10.55 -9.27 -8.74
N VAL A 53 -10.13 -10.31 -9.45
CA VAL A 53 -9.23 -11.36 -8.95
C VAL A 53 -7.95 -11.34 -9.78
N ILE A 54 -6.81 -11.37 -9.11
CA ILE A 54 -5.48 -11.50 -9.73
C ILE A 54 -4.89 -12.78 -9.17
N ASP A 55 -4.72 -13.77 -10.01
CA ASP A 55 -4.21 -15.07 -9.57
C ASP A 55 -2.67 -15.12 -9.56
N ALA A 56 -2.13 -16.22 -9.03
CA ALA A 56 -0.69 -16.43 -8.95
C ALA A 56 -0.01 -16.48 -10.34
N VAL A 57 -0.73 -16.92 -11.37
CA VAL A 57 -0.21 -17.00 -12.74
C VAL A 57 -0.09 -15.60 -13.34
N ASP A 58 -1.07 -14.74 -13.09
CA ASP A 58 -1.02 -13.33 -13.50
C ASP A 58 0.12 -12.59 -12.80
N ILE A 59 0.33 -12.85 -11.51
CA ILE A 59 1.44 -12.30 -10.74
C ILE A 59 2.80 -12.75 -11.32
N GLU A 60 2.96 -14.03 -11.62
CA GLU A 60 4.20 -14.57 -12.21
C GLU A 60 4.52 -13.97 -13.60
N ARG A 61 3.52 -13.50 -14.33
CA ARG A 61 3.66 -12.83 -15.64
C ARG A 61 4.09 -11.38 -15.56
N MET A 62 4.08 -10.79 -14.37
CA MET A 62 4.53 -9.41 -14.13
C MET A 62 5.99 -9.38 -13.69
N THR A 63 6.68 -8.27 -13.92
CA THR A 63 7.98 -7.98 -13.32
C THR A 63 7.77 -7.07 -12.12
N ILE A 64 7.47 -7.67 -10.97
CA ILE A 64 7.11 -6.98 -9.74
C ILE A 64 7.89 -7.55 -8.55
N PHE A 65 8.04 -6.73 -7.52
CA PHE A 65 8.80 -7.05 -6.30
C PHE A 65 7.94 -7.01 -5.04
N THR A 66 6.79 -6.34 -5.09
CA THR A 66 5.84 -6.21 -3.98
C THR A 66 4.42 -6.37 -4.47
N ILE A 67 3.51 -6.80 -3.58
CA ILE A 67 2.13 -7.13 -3.95
C ILE A 67 1.34 -5.92 -4.45
N ASP A 68 1.61 -4.72 -3.92
CA ASP A 68 0.96 -3.51 -4.40
C ASP A 68 1.22 -3.24 -5.89
N GLU A 69 2.37 -3.66 -6.42
CA GLU A 69 2.68 -3.51 -7.84
C GLU A 69 1.80 -4.40 -8.73
N ALA A 70 1.32 -5.56 -8.21
CA ALA A 70 0.37 -6.40 -8.93
C ALA A 70 -0.97 -5.70 -9.16
N LEU A 71 -1.34 -4.76 -8.30
CA LEU A 71 -2.61 -4.06 -8.32
C LEU A 71 -2.67 -2.93 -9.38
N LYS A 72 -1.54 -2.51 -9.95
CA LYS A 72 -1.47 -1.37 -10.88
C LYS A 72 -2.34 -1.51 -12.13
N ASN A 73 -2.61 -2.75 -12.56
CA ASN A 73 -3.41 -3.05 -13.75
C ASN A 73 -4.91 -3.28 -13.44
N SER A 74 -5.30 -3.19 -12.15
CA SER A 74 -6.69 -3.40 -11.74
C SER A 74 -7.56 -2.20 -12.04
N VAL A 75 -8.78 -2.44 -12.50
CA VAL A 75 -9.78 -1.40 -12.76
C VAL A 75 -10.12 -0.65 -11.48
N GLY A 76 -10.29 0.67 -11.54
CA GLY A 76 -10.69 1.51 -10.41
C GLY A 76 -9.63 1.73 -9.33
N LEU A 77 -8.39 1.27 -9.55
CA LEU A 77 -7.34 1.29 -8.55
C LEU A 77 -6.07 1.97 -9.06
N MET A 78 -5.50 2.86 -8.25
CA MET A 78 -4.20 3.47 -8.47
C MET A 78 -3.26 3.09 -7.33
N ASN A 79 -2.08 2.58 -7.66
CA ASN A 79 -0.98 2.41 -6.73
C ASN A 79 -0.09 3.66 -6.75
N ARG A 80 0.06 4.33 -5.60
CA ARG A 80 0.88 5.53 -5.44
C ARG A 80 2.23 5.18 -4.84
N ARG A 81 3.13 4.69 -5.67
CA ARG A 81 4.54 4.45 -5.33
C ARG A 81 5.40 5.57 -5.93
N THR A 82 5.89 6.47 -5.10
CA THR A 82 6.53 7.72 -5.53
C THR A 82 8.05 7.67 -5.53
N LYS A 83 8.67 6.77 -4.77
CA LYS A 83 10.13 6.65 -4.58
C LYS A 83 10.69 5.28 -4.94
N GLY A 84 10.05 4.55 -5.86
CA GLY A 84 10.49 3.21 -6.22
C GLY A 84 10.50 2.24 -5.03
N PHE A 85 11.50 1.38 -4.92
CA PHE A 85 11.59 0.37 -3.86
C PHE A 85 11.75 0.92 -2.45
N MET A 86 12.34 2.10 -2.30
CA MET A 86 12.50 2.76 -0.99
C MET A 86 11.16 3.06 -0.31
N GLU A 87 10.05 3.14 -1.06
CA GLU A 87 8.72 3.36 -0.49
C GLU A 87 8.08 2.04 -0.08
N THR A 88 8.21 1.68 1.19
CA THR A 88 7.68 0.43 1.76
C THR A 88 6.18 0.51 2.07
N THR A 89 5.62 1.71 2.13
CA THR A 89 4.21 1.97 2.48
C THR A 89 3.49 2.80 1.41
N PRO A 90 3.50 2.38 0.12
CA PRO A 90 2.73 3.07 -0.91
C PRO A 90 1.24 3.05 -0.58
N SER A 91 0.53 4.12 -0.95
CA SER A 91 -0.90 4.23 -0.73
C SER A 91 -1.68 3.77 -1.95
N LEU A 92 -2.79 3.07 -1.71
CA LEU A 92 -3.76 2.75 -2.75
C LEU A 92 -4.85 3.81 -2.78
N THR A 93 -5.27 4.17 -4.00
CA THR A 93 -6.50 4.92 -4.24
C THR A 93 -7.49 3.99 -4.93
N ILE A 94 -8.67 3.79 -4.34
CA ILE A 94 -9.75 3.01 -4.94
C ILE A 94 -10.93 3.95 -5.17
N ARG A 95 -11.34 4.16 -6.43
CA ARG A 95 -12.47 5.03 -6.80
C ARG A 95 -12.40 6.43 -6.18
N GLY A 96 -11.21 7.04 -6.09
CA GLY A 96 -11.02 8.38 -5.51
C GLY A 96 -10.83 8.44 -4.00
N PHE A 97 -11.07 7.34 -3.26
CA PHE A 97 -10.67 7.21 -1.86
C PHE A 97 -9.16 7.04 -1.78
N SER A 98 -8.46 8.11 -1.44
CA SER A 98 -7.02 8.26 -1.71
C SER A 98 -6.12 8.13 -0.48
N ASN A 99 -6.69 8.11 0.72
CA ASN A 99 -5.91 7.90 1.93
C ASN A 99 -5.62 6.40 2.12
N ALA A 100 -4.44 6.07 2.63
CA ALA A 100 -4.09 4.68 3.00
C ALA A 100 -5.08 4.07 4.02
N ARG A 101 -5.82 4.94 4.71
CA ARG A 101 -6.79 4.62 5.75
C ARG A 101 -8.19 4.33 5.22
N ASP A 102 -8.48 4.66 3.96
CA ASP A 102 -9.80 4.49 3.36
C ASP A 102 -9.97 3.08 2.78
N ASN A 103 -8.86 2.35 2.60
CA ASN A 103 -8.81 1.05 1.96
C ASN A 103 -8.21 0.01 2.92
N LEU A 104 -8.91 -1.11 3.08
CA LEU A 104 -8.51 -2.18 3.98
C LEU A 104 -7.67 -3.22 3.25
N LEU A 105 -6.53 -3.60 3.83
CA LEU A 105 -5.77 -4.78 3.39
C LEU A 105 -5.99 -5.93 4.38
N LEU A 106 -6.33 -7.08 3.83
CA LEU A 106 -6.39 -8.36 4.56
C LEU A 106 -5.32 -9.32 4.04
N VAL A 107 -4.69 -10.08 4.92
CA VAL A 107 -3.88 -11.25 4.59
C VAL A 107 -4.48 -12.45 5.29
N ASP A 108 -4.96 -13.42 4.52
CA ASP A 108 -5.69 -14.59 5.02
C ASP A 108 -6.87 -14.22 5.96
N GLY A 109 -7.47 -13.04 5.73
CA GLY A 109 -8.58 -12.48 6.51
C GLY A 109 -8.16 -11.67 7.74
N ILE A 110 -6.87 -11.44 7.98
CA ILE A 110 -6.35 -10.65 9.09
C ILE A 110 -6.02 -9.23 8.60
N PRO A 111 -6.59 -8.15 9.20
CA PRO A 111 -6.33 -6.77 8.83
C PRO A 111 -4.86 -6.38 9.02
N GLN A 112 -4.29 -5.66 8.05
CA GLN A 112 -2.88 -5.24 8.03
C GLN A 112 -2.66 -3.74 8.26
N ASN A 113 -3.71 -2.93 8.23
CA ASN A 113 -3.63 -1.49 8.49
C ASN A 113 -3.20 -1.23 9.94
N ASP A 114 -2.16 -0.44 10.15
CA ASP A 114 -1.65 -0.13 11.50
C ASP A 114 -2.57 0.83 12.27
N SER A 115 -2.40 0.90 13.60
CA SER A 115 -3.18 1.79 14.48
C SER A 115 -2.65 3.22 14.49
N ARG A 116 -1.41 3.45 14.08
CA ARG A 116 -0.81 4.78 14.09
C ARG A 116 -1.49 5.72 13.08
N ASN A 117 -1.49 5.32 11.81
CA ASN A 117 -2.00 6.12 10.70
C ASN A 117 -2.63 5.29 9.57
N GLY A 118 -2.90 4.01 9.82
CA GLY A 118 -3.54 3.10 8.85
C GLY A 118 -2.64 2.66 7.70
N GLN A 119 -1.34 2.95 7.75
CA GLN A 119 -0.43 2.54 6.69
C GLN A 119 -0.18 1.04 6.65
N ILE A 120 0.02 0.54 5.45
CA ILE A 120 0.27 -0.86 5.14
C ILE A 120 1.73 -1.00 4.71
N ASN A 121 2.47 -1.92 5.32
CA ASN A 121 3.79 -2.32 4.83
C ASN A 121 3.63 -3.46 3.81
N TRP A 122 3.82 -3.15 2.54
CA TRP A 122 3.62 -4.09 1.43
C TRP A 122 4.80 -5.05 1.22
N THR A 123 5.93 -4.83 1.89
CA THR A 123 7.11 -5.71 1.77
C THR A 123 6.98 -6.98 2.62
N MET A 124 6.02 -7.01 3.56
CA MET A 124 5.80 -8.14 4.48
C MET A 124 5.37 -9.43 3.81
N ILE A 125 4.76 -9.35 2.64
CA ILE A 125 4.20 -10.51 1.96
C ILE A 125 5.01 -10.74 0.70
N ASP A 126 5.69 -11.89 0.63
CA ASP A 126 6.38 -12.26 -0.59
C ASP A 126 5.37 -12.64 -1.69
N VAL A 127 5.58 -12.09 -2.88
CA VAL A 127 4.78 -12.40 -4.08
C VAL A 127 4.74 -13.89 -4.41
N GLU A 128 5.79 -14.63 -4.06
CA GLU A 128 5.89 -16.09 -4.25
C GLU A 128 4.89 -16.89 -3.39
N LEU A 129 4.42 -16.31 -2.28
CA LEU A 129 3.47 -16.95 -1.37
C LEU A 129 2.02 -16.69 -1.74
N VAL A 130 1.75 -15.79 -2.68
CA VAL A 130 0.38 -15.40 -3.03
C VAL A 130 -0.26 -16.45 -3.93
N ASP A 131 -1.45 -16.90 -3.55
CA ASP A 131 -2.34 -17.72 -4.37
C ASP A 131 -3.18 -16.82 -5.29
N ARG A 132 -3.81 -15.79 -4.69
CA ARG A 132 -4.56 -14.77 -5.40
C ARG A 132 -4.74 -13.51 -4.57
N ILE A 133 -5.08 -12.42 -5.24
CA ILE A 133 -5.50 -11.16 -4.63
C ILE A 133 -6.93 -10.87 -5.09
N GLU A 134 -7.83 -10.67 -4.13
CA GLU A 134 -9.21 -10.25 -4.39
C GLU A 134 -9.33 -8.76 -4.07
N VAL A 135 -9.80 -7.96 -5.01
CA VAL A 135 -10.06 -6.52 -4.84
C VAL A 135 -11.55 -6.28 -4.92
N VAL A 136 -12.16 -5.89 -3.81
CA VAL A 136 -13.58 -5.57 -3.74
C VAL A 136 -13.73 -4.07 -3.57
N ARG A 137 -14.47 -3.42 -4.47
CA ARG A 137 -14.64 -1.96 -4.52
C ARG A 137 -15.97 -1.54 -3.92
N GLY A 138 -15.98 -0.37 -3.26
CA GLY A 138 -17.16 0.22 -2.62
C GLY A 138 -17.20 0.04 -1.10
N PRO A 139 -18.35 0.36 -0.44
CA PRO A 139 -18.47 0.38 1.01
C PRO A 139 -18.60 -1.03 1.59
N PHE A 140 -17.63 -1.45 2.39
CA PHE A 140 -17.59 -2.76 3.04
C PHE A 140 -17.51 -2.71 4.57
N SER A 141 -17.74 -1.54 5.17
CA SER A 141 -17.73 -1.41 6.63
C SER A 141 -18.80 -2.27 7.30
N SER A 142 -19.90 -2.61 6.64
CA SER A 142 -20.93 -3.53 7.15
C SER A 142 -20.42 -4.94 7.49
N LEU A 143 -19.31 -5.37 6.87
CA LEU A 143 -18.66 -6.66 7.15
C LEU A 143 -17.30 -6.48 7.84
N TYR A 144 -16.50 -5.51 7.40
CA TYR A 144 -15.10 -5.40 7.80
C TYR A 144 -14.82 -4.26 8.78
N GLY A 145 -15.79 -3.34 9.00
CA GLY A 145 -15.64 -2.20 9.92
C GLY A 145 -14.80 -1.07 9.32
N SER A 146 -13.94 -0.49 10.13
CA SER A 146 -13.11 0.65 9.76
C SER A 146 -12.18 0.37 8.56
N ASN A 147 -11.80 1.43 7.85
CA ASN A 147 -10.88 1.42 6.71
C ASN A 147 -11.43 0.72 5.44
N ALA A 148 -12.69 0.37 5.38
CA ALA A 148 -13.33 -0.26 4.22
C ALA A 148 -14.29 0.69 3.51
N MET A 149 -13.89 1.96 3.30
CA MET A 149 -14.70 2.99 2.64
C MET A 149 -14.62 2.88 1.11
N GLY A 150 -13.40 2.90 0.56
CA GLY A 150 -13.16 2.75 -0.87
C GLY A 150 -13.19 1.30 -1.34
N GLY A 151 -12.74 0.38 -0.49
CA GLY A 151 -12.72 -1.04 -0.80
C GLY A 151 -11.89 -1.89 0.14
N VAL A 152 -11.81 -3.18 -0.20
CA VAL A 152 -11.02 -4.18 0.51
C VAL A 152 -10.11 -4.90 -0.49
N VAL A 153 -8.83 -4.97 -0.17
CA VAL A 153 -7.86 -5.82 -0.87
C VAL A 153 -7.57 -7.02 0.03
N SER A 154 -7.81 -8.22 -0.46
CA SER A 154 -7.57 -9.46 0.29
C SER A 154 -6.52 -10.31 -0.41
N VAL A 155 -5.40 -10.50 0.24
CA VAL A 155 -4.34 -11.40 -0.20
C VAL A 155 -4.58 -12.76 0.44
N VAL A 156 -4.76 -13.75 -0.41
CA VAL A 156 -4.88 -15.15 0.00
C VAL A 156 -3.56 -15.83 -0.29
N THR A 157 -2.92 -16.40 0.73
CA THR A 157 -1.63 -17.07 0.56
C THR A 157 -1.79 -18.53 0.12
N ARG A 158 -0.82 -19.02 -0.63
CA ARG A 158 -0.78 -20.41 -1.12
C ARG A 158 -0.85 -21.41 0.03
N ARG A 159 -1.65 -22.44 -0.17
CA ARG A 159 -1.75 -23.56 0.75
C ARG A 159 -0.97 -24.75 0.19
N PRO A 160 -0.10 -25.36 0.97
CA PRO A 160 0.68 -26.51 0.50
C PRO A 160 -0.24 -27.71 0.31
N THR A 161 -0.50 -28.07 -0.92
CA THR A 161 -1.20 -29.32 -1.31
C THR A 161 -0.22 -30.45 -1.58
N GLU A 162 1.00 -30.08 -1.99
CA GLU A 162 2.08 -31.03 -2.33
C GLU A 162 3.39 -30.54 -1.71
N SER A 163 4.36 -31.46 -1.58
CA SER A 163 5.70 -31.09 -1.15
C SER A 163 6.50 -30.59 -2.34
N GLY A 164 7.24 -29.53 -2.16
CA GLY A 164 8.07 -28.96 -3.21
C GLY A 164 9.00 -27.87 -2.68
N ILE A 165 9.99 -27.51 -3.48
CA ILE A 165 10.93 -26.43 -3.21
C ILE A 165 11.04 -25.55 -4.45
N SER A 166 11.09 -24.25 -4.27
CA SER A 166 11.35 -23.29 -5.34
C SER A 166 12.47 -22.36 -4.93
N ILE A 167 13.43 -22.18 -5.81
CA ILE A 167 14.49 -21.18 -5.67
C ILE A 167 14.33 -20.21 -6.84
N LYS A 168 14.21 -18.92 -6.55
CA LYS A 168 14.23 -17.84 -7.54
C LYS A 168 15.45 -16.96 -7.27
N ALA A 169 16.24 -16.71 -8.28
CA ALA A 169 17.33 -15.74 -8.26
C ALA A 169 17.16 -14.79 -9.44
N GLY A 170 17.19 -13.51 -9.17
CA GLY A 170 17.03 -12.49 -10.18
C GLY A 170 18.01 -11.34 -10.01
N SER A 171 18.35 -10.71 -11.12
CA SER A 171 19.17 -9.51 -11.15
C SER A 171 18.69 -8.59 -12.26
N GLY A 172 18.77 -7.30 -12.02
CA GLY A 172 18.32 -6.30 -12.96
C GLY A 172 18.99 -4.95 -12.74
N GLY A 173 18.65 -4.01 -13.60
CA GLY A 173 19.22 -2.68 -13.50
C GLY A 173 18.60 -1.72 -14.48
N SER A 174 19.17 -0.52 -14.52
CA SER A 174 18.74 0.56 -15.39
C SER A 174 19.09 0.30 -16.85
N LEU A 175 18.18 0.65 -17.75
CA LEU A 175 18.44 0.86 -19.20
C LEU A 175 18.34 2.34 -19.58
N GLY A 176 18.19 3.22 -18.61
CA GLY A 176 18.07 4.68 -18.73
C GLY A 176 18.81 5.39 -17.59
N ALA A 177 18.73 6.70 -17.55
CA ALA A 177 19.43 7.52 -16.53
C ALA A 177 18.73 7.58 -15.17
N THR A 178 17.48 7.13 -15.08
CA THR A 178 16.59 7.40 -13.93
C THR A 178 15.84 6.15 -13.43
N ALA A 179 16.41 4.97 -13.64
CA ALA A 179 15.80 3.71 -13.18
C ALA A 179 16.65 3.04 -12.11
N PRO A 180 16.05 2.18 -11.27
CA PRO A 180 16.80 1.44 -10.25
C PRO A 180 17.95 0.65 -10.83
N ASP A 181 19.13 0.76 -10.21
CA ASP A 181 20.33 0.06 -10.63
C ASP A 181 20.70 -1.04 -9.65
N ASP A 182 21.44 -2.06 -10.13
CA ASP A 182 21.92 -3.21 -9.35
C ASP A 182 20.83 -3.81 -8.42
N THR A 183 19.66 -4.09 -9.01
CA THR A 183 18.56 -4.74 -8.28
C THR A 183 18.80 -6.25 -8.23
N GLN A 184 18.74 -6.82 -7.04
CA GLN A 184 18.88 -8.26 -6.79
C GLN A 184 17.67 -8.76 -5.99
N ASP A 185 17.20 -9.97 -6.30
CA ASP A 185 16.10 -10.64 -5.60
C ASP A 185 16.39 -12.14 -5.53
N LEU A 186 16.55 -12.65 -4.30
CA LEU A 186 16.76 -14.05 -4.02
C LEU A 186 15.64 -14.56 -3.11
N SER A 187 14.90 -15.57 -3.55
CA SER A 187 13.83 -16.20 -2.78
C SER A 187 13.99 -17.71 -2.76
N LEU A 188 13.83 -18.30 -1.57
CA LEU A 188 13.77 -19.72 -1.33
C LEU A 188 12.43 -20.05 -0.68
N SER A 189 11.56 -20.75 -1.39
CA SER A 189 10.25 -21.20 -0.90
C SER A 189 10.22 -22.72 -0.81
N GLY A 190 9.55 -23.22 0.21
CA GLY A 190 9.36 -24.65 0.38
C GLY A 190 7.98 -24.98 0.94
N THR A 191 7.41 -26.09 0.46
CA THR A 191 6.20 -26.68 1.02
C THR A 191 6.51 -28.12 1.40
N TRP A 192 6.00 -28.56 2.53
CA TRP A 192 6.16 -29.93 2.99
C TRP A 192 4.83 -30.47 3.53
N ARG A 193 4.28 -31.44 2.82
CA ARG A 193 3.14 -32.22 3.30
C ARG A 193 3.67 -33.35 4.16
N VAL A 194 3.60 -33.16 5.49
CA VAL A 194 4.09 -34.14 6.48
C VAL A 194 3.22 -35.40 6.43
N ASN A 195 1.91 -35.22 6.30
CA ASN A 195 0.89 -36.25 6.11
C ASN A 195 -0.41 -35.64 5.58
N ASP A 196 -1.48 -36.42 5.49
CA ASP A 196 -2.77 -35.94 4.95
C ASP A 196 -3.42 -34.82 5.77
N THR A 197 -3.03 -34.66 7.03
CA THR A 197 -3.63 -33.66 7.93
C THR A 197 -2.70 -32.47 8.25
N LEU A 198 -1.39 -32.61 8.05
CA LEU A 198 -0.41 -31.60 8.45
C LEU A 198 0.51 -31.22 7.29
N SER A 199 0.57 -29.92 7.03
CA SER A 199 1.50 -29.36 6.07
C SER A 199 2.21 -28.10 6.61
N LEU A 200 3.41 -27.85 6.11
CA LEU A 200 4.26 -26.71 6.44
C LEU A 200 4.59 -25.97 5.14
N ALA A 201 4.66 -24.65 5.20
CA ALA A 201 5.23 -23.82 4.15
C ALA A 201 6.21 -22.81 4.77
N GLY A 202 7.22 -22.45 4.03
CA GLY A 202 8.18 -21.43 4.42
C GLY A 202 8.76 -20.71 3.21
N ASN A 203 9.14 -19.45 3.44
CA ASN A 203 9.82 -18.64 2.45
C ASN A 203 10.89 -17.80 3.15
N LEU A 204 12.04 -17.69 2.52
CA LEU A 204 13.13 -16.78 2.86
C LEU A 204 13.39 -15.92 1.64
N ARG A 205 13.46 -14.61 1.82
CA ARG A 205 13.75 -13.67 0.73
C ARG A 205 14.76 -12.63 1.16
N GLN A 206 15.64 -12.29 0.25
CA GLN A 206 16.55 -11.16 0.33
C GLN A 206 16.42 -10.35 -0.95
N ARG A 207 16.33 -9.04 -0.80
CA ARG A 207 16.27 -8.10 -1.91
C ARG A 207 17.11 -6.86 -1.65
N SER A 208 17.79 -6.38 -2.68
CA SER A 208 18.58 -5.15 -2.63
C SER A 208 18.48 -4.37 -3.93
N THR A 209 18.68 -3.07 -3.84
CA THR A 209 18.84 -2.18 -5.01
C THR A 209 19.65 -0.94 -4.63
N ASN A 210 20.50 -0.49 -5.53
CA ASN A 210 21.18 0.79 -5.39
C ASN A 210 20.25 1.98 -5.69
N GLY A 211 19.06 1.72 -6.27
CA GLY A 211 18.06 2.74 -6.52
C GLY A 211 18.43 3.71 -7.64
N TYR A 212 17.96 4.94 -7.55
CA TYR A 212 18.19 6.03 -8.50
C TYR A 212 17.92 7.38 -7.85
N ALA A 213 18.38 8.48 -8.43
CA ALA A 213 18.18 9.83 -7.92
C ALA A 213 16.74 10.33 -8.14
N SER A 214 15.82 9.96 -7.24
CA SER A 214 14.39 10.29 -7.34
C SER A 214 14.04 11.71 -6.88
N THR A 215 14.83 12.28 -5.98
CA THR A 215 14.50 13.51 -5.25
C THR A 215 15.41 14.67 -5.65
N HIS A 216 14.82 15.71 -6.23
CA HIS A 216 15.52 16.91 -6.65
C HIS A 216 15.63 17.94 -5.52
N VAL A 217 16.73 18.71 -5.50
CA VAL A 217 16.96 19.79 -4.55
C VAL A 217 16.70 21.14 -5.23
N ASN A 218 15.73 21.87 -4.68
CA ASN A 218 15.27 23.14 -5.22
C ASN A 218 15.46 24.25 -4.19
N VAL A 219 15.85 25.44 -4.65
CA VAL A 219 16.03 26.61 -3.81
C VAL A 219 15.42 27.86 -4.42
N SER A 220 15.08 28.83 -3.58
CA SER A 220 14.50 30.11 -4.03
C SER A 220 15.54 30.99 -4.73
N ASP A 221 15.08 31.98 -5.51
CA ASP A 221 15.94 32.99 -6.10
C ASP A 221 16.76 33.77 -5.05
N ALA A 222 16.19 34.01 -3.88
CA ALA A 222 16.89 34.62 -2.76
C ALA A 222 18.08 33.77 -2.27
N ALA A 223 17.91 32.43 -2.21
CA ALA A 223 19.01 31.53 -1.86
C ALA A 223 20.12 31.53 -2.94
N ILE A 224 19.76 31.61 -4.20
CA ILE A 224 20.75 31.76 -5.31
C ILE A 224 21.50 33.08 -5.20
N ALA A 225 20.80 34.20 -4.91
CA ALA A 225 21.42 35.49 -4.77
C ALA A 225 22.39 35.57 -3.55
N ALA A 226 22.22 34.72 -2.57
CA ALA A 226 23.08 34.60 -1.40
C ALA A 226 24.30 33.68 -1.58
N LEU A 227 24.45 33.02 -2.75
CA LEU A 227 25.59 32.14 -3.02
C LEU A 227 26.91 32.95 -3.04
N PRO A 228 28.02 32.33 -2.65
CA PRO A 228 29.34 32.93 -2.77
C PRO A 228 29.64 33.35 -4.21
N ALA A 229 30.40 34.44 -4.37
CA ALA A 229 30.80 34.91 -5.70
C ALA A 229 31.57 33.84 -6.49
N GLY A 230 31.18 33.65 -7.76
CA GLY A 230 31.79 32.67 -8.66
C GLY A 230 31.14 31.27 -8.61
N VAL A 231 30.15 31.04 -7.76
CA VAL A 231 29.32 29.82 -7.83
C VAL A 231 28.31 29.93 -8.98
N THR A 232 28.25 28.90 -9.81
CA THR A 232 27.39 28.83 -11.00
C THR A 232 26.72 27.45 -11.10
N GLY A 233 25.82 27.22 -12.06
CA GLY A 233 25.24 25.90 -12.35
C GLY A 233 23.80 25.72 -11.91
N ALA A 234 23.23 26.64 -11.13
CA ALA A 234 21.80 26.60 -10.79
C ALA A 234 20.95 26.72 -12.07
N ARG A 235 19.90 25.90 -12.15
CA ARG A 235 18.97 25.86 -13.30
C ARG A 235 17.61 26.43 -12.91
N PRO A 236 17.28 27.68 -13.38
CA PRO A 236 15.99 28.28 -13.06
C PRO A 236 14.84 27.54 -13.78
N TYR A 237 13.72 27.33 -13.07
CA TYR A 237 12.49 26.82 -13.64
C TYR A 237 11.28 27.33 -12.86
N ARG A 238 10.06 26.97 -13.31
CA ARG A 238 8.83 27.21 -12.55
C ARG A 238 8.43 25.94 -11.80
N SER A 239 8.12 26.07 -10.51
CA SER A 239 7.63 24.94 -9.69
C SER A 239 6.27 24.43 -10.20
N ASN A 240 5.79 23.34 -9.63
CA ASN A 240 4.46 22.77 -9.93
C ASN A 240 3.29 23.76 -9.72
N ILE A 241 3.46 24.81 -8.90
CA ILE A 241 2.51 25.90 -8.71
C ILE A 241 2.85 27.17 -9.50
N GLY A 242 3.77 27.10 -10.45
CA GLY A 242 4.17 28.22 -11.31
C GLY A 242 5.11 29.24 -10.68
N SER A 243 5.56 29.07 -9.43
CA SER A 243 6.50 29.97 -8.75
C SER A 243 7.92 29.81 -9.28
N ALA A 244 8.70 30.89 -9.35
CA ALA A 244 10.10 30.83 -9.72
C ALA A 244 10.93 30.08 -8.67
N THR A 245 11.76 29.18 -9.11
CA THR A 245 12.66 28.37 -8.27
C THR A 245 13.85 27.90 -9.08
N ASN A 246 14.86 27.31 -8.44
CA ASN A 246 16.08 26.88 -9.09
C ASN A 246 16.43 25.45 -8.66
N LEU A 247 16.69 24.58 -9.62
CA LEU A 247 17.26 23.26 -9.40
C LEU A 247 18.76 23.38 -9.16
N VAL A 248 19.25 22.81 -8.07
CA VAL A 248 20.67 22.88 -7.67
C VAL A 248 21.32 21.51 -7.52
N GLY A 249 20.56 20.44 -7.62
CA GLY A 249 21.06 19.06 -7.51
C GLY A 249 19.97 18.07 -7.16
N ASP A 250 20.39 16.91 -6.67
CA ASP A 250 19.54 15.83 -6.19
C ASP A 250 20.10 15.22 -4.88
N THR A 251 19.31 14.35 -4.25
CA THR A 251 19.69 13.69 -2.98
C THR A 251 20.58 12.47 -3.19
N GLY A 252 20.90 12.11 -4.42
CA GLY A 252 21.55 10.87 -4.78
C GLY A 252 20.58 9.68 -4.84
N ASP A 253 21.15 8.49 -5.03
CA ASP A 253 20.40 7.27 -5.28
C ASP A 253 19.68 6.77 -4.03
N ASN A 254 18.43 6.42 -4.18
CA ASN A 254 17.57 5.93 -3.10
C ASN A 254 17.66 4.40 -2.96
N TRP A 255 18.71 3.93 -2.31
CA TRP A 255 18.95 2.50 -2.10
C TRP A 255 17.98 1.88 -1.08
N TYR A 256 17.77 0.57 -1.22
CA TYR A 256 16.92 -0.21 -0.34
C TYR A 256 17.42 -1.66 -0.24
N ASP A 257 17.47 -2.19 0.99
CA ASP A 257 17.78 -3.58 1.30
C ASP A 257 16.72 -4.14 2.25
N ASP A 258 16.19 -5.33 1.98
CA ASP A 258 15.30 -6.04 2.90
C ASP A 258 15.51 -7.55 2.91
N ASP A 259 15.30 -8.11 4.11
CA ASP A 259 15.24 -9.54 4.36
C ASP A 259 13.85 -9.88 4.92
N SER A 260 13.27 -11.00 4.49
CA SER A 260 12.01 -11.48 5.07
C SER A 260 11.98 -12.99 5.24
N VAL A 261 11.25 -13.42 6.26
CA VAL A 261 10.96 -14.82 6.57
C VAL A 261 9.47 -14.98 6.75
N ASN A 262 8.88 -15.99 6.10
CA ASN A 262 7.48 -16.33 6.26
C ASN A 262 7.35 -17.83 6.57
N LEU A 263 6.58 -18.18 7.57
CA LEU A 263 6.31 -19.57 7.96
C LEU A 263 4.81 -19.79 8.12
N ARG A 264 4.34 -20.94 7.67
CA ARG A 264 2.95 -21.36 7.84
C ARG A 264 2.87 -22.82 8.24
N LEU A 265 2.05 -23.12 9.22
CA LEU A 265 1.62 -24.46 9.59
C LEU A 265 0.12 -24.59 9.33
N SER A 266 -0.28 -25.60 8.58
CA SER A 266 -1.69 -25.92 8.31
C SER A 266 -2.01 -27.31 8.82
N TYR A 267 -3.02 -27.41 9.72
CA TYR A 267 -3.50 -28.66 10.26
C TYR A 267 -4.98 -28.84 9.93
N SER A 268 -5.29 -29.88 9.17
CA SER A 268 -6.64 -30.22 8.71
C SER A 268 -7.00 -31.64 9.13
N PRO A 269 -7.48 -31.84 10.38
CA PRO A 269 -7.83 -33.17 10.91
C PRO A 269 -9.03 -33.81 10.19
N SER A 270 -9.83 -33.03 9.47
CA SER A 270 -10.93 -33.47 8.63
C SER A 270 -11.12 -32.48 7.47
N GLU A 271 -11.95 -32.82 6.49
CA GLU A 271 -12.29 -31.95 5.35
C GLU A 271 -12.97 -30.65 5.76
N VAL A 272 -13.65 -30.63 6.91
CA VAL A 272 -14.43 -29.49 7.40
C VAL A 272 -13.75 -28.71 8.53
N THR A 273 -12.62 -29.22 9.07
CA THR A 273 -11.92 -28.58 10.19
C THR A 273 -10.50 -28.26 9.81
N ARG A 274 -10.10 -27.01 10.06
CA ARG A 274 -8.78 -26.50 9.71
C ARG A 274 -8.26 -25.51 10.74
N LEU A 275 -6.96 -25.59 11.01
CA LEU A 275 -6.18 -24.63 11.78
C LEU A 275 -4.97 -24.19 10.96
N ASP A 276 -4.85 -22.93 10.71
CA ASP A 276 -3.66 -22.31 10.09
C ASP A 276 -2.97 -21.40 11.12
N LEU A 277 -1.66 -21.57 11.28
CA LEU A 277 -0.79 -20.69 12.02
C LEU A 277 0.20 -20.06 11.04
N SER A 278 0.37 -18.75 11.09
CA SER A 278 1.33 -18.00 10.28
C SER A 278 2.21 -17.12 11.15
N TRP A 279 3.47 -17.03 10.77
CA TRP A 279 4.43 -16.08 11.31
C TRP A 279 5.22 -15.49 10.16
N ALA A 280 5.35 -14.19 10.13
CA ALA A 280 6.13 -13.46 9.16
C ALA A 280 6.95 -12.38 9.84
N ASP A 281 8.20 -12.22 9.42
CA ASP A 281 9.12 -11.19 9.90
C ASP A 281 9.83 -10.55 8.72
N SER A 282 9.95 -9.24 8.73
CA SER A 282 10.64 -8.46 7.70
C SER A 282 11.43 -7.34 8.33
N SER A 283 12.67 -7.20 7.89
CA SER A 283 13.55 -6.10 8.28
C SER A 283 14.09 -5.43 7.03
N GLY A 284 13.90 -4.13 6.93
CA GLY A 284 14.35 -3.33 5.80
C GLY A 284 15.11 -2.09 6.22
N THR A 285 16.12 -1.74 5.44
CA THR A 285 16.87 -0.49 5.59
C THR A 285 16.89 0.26 4.27
N TYR A 286 16.86 1.57 4.35
CA TYR A 286 16.80 2.43 3.18
C TYR A 286 17.57 3.73 3.41
N GLY A 287 17.96 4.37 2.32
CA GLY A 287 18.65 5.65 2.42
C GLY A 287 18.93 6.30 1.08
N TYR A 288 19.73 7.33 1.14
CA TYR A 288 20.24 8.02 -0.04
C TYR A 288 21.76 7.99 -0.02
N ASP A 289 22.36 7.81 -1.18
CA ASP A 289 23.81 7.80 -1.35
C ASP A 289 24.24 8.72 -2.49
N SER A 290 25.46 9.25 -2.38
CA SER A 290 26.09 10.02 -3.45
C SER A 290 25.26 11.20 -3.97
N PRO A 291 24.81 12.16 -3.12
CA PRO A 291 24.07 13.33 -3.57
C PRO A 291 24.89 14.12 -4.60
N HIS A 292 24.22 14.52 -5.70
CA HIS A 292 24.84 15.18 -6.81
C HIS A 292 24.49 16.69 -6.83
N SER A 293 25.50 17.55 -6.89
CA SER A 293 25.31 19.00 -7.04
C SER A 293 25.49 19.45 -8.48
N LEU A 294 24.57 20.27 -8.98
CA LEU A 294 24.72 21.02 -10.22
C LEU A 294 25.58 22.28 -10.03
N LEU A 295 25.77 22.72 -8.79
CA LEU A 295 26.55 23.92 -8.50
C LEU A 295 28.05 23.64 -8.64
N THR A 296 28.72 24.56 -9.28
CA THR A 296 30.18 24.55 -9.49
C THR A 296 30.79 25.78 -8.81
N GLY A 297 31.74 25.54 -7.92
CA GLY A 297 32.48 26.61 -7.26
C GLY A 297 33.49 27.30 -8.16
N PRO A 298 34.16 28.37 -7.67
CA PRO A 298 35.07 29.20 -8.46
C PRO A 298 36.27 28.43 -9.06
N ASN A 299 36.63 27.30 -8.46
CA ASN A 299 37.77 26.50 -8.93
C ASN A 299 37.33 25.26 -9.75
N GLY A 300 36.02 25.16 -10.07
CA GLY A 300 35.48 24.05 -10.83
C GLY A 300 35.03 22.83 -9.98
N GLU A 301 35.12 22.92 -8.65
CA GLU A 301 34.64 21.88 -7.73
C GLU A 301 33.11 21.86 -7.66
N GLN A 302 32.54 20.66 -7.57
CA GLN A 302 31.12 20.52 -7.24
C GLN A 302 30.89 20.93 -5.79
N THR A 303 29.85 21.72 -5.52
CA THR A 303 29.58 22.24 -4.17
C THR A 303 28.09 22.44 -3.96
N PHE A 304 27.60 22.24 -2.76
CA PHE A 304 26.31 22.79 -2.37
C PHE A 304 26.44 24.17 -1.72
N ALA A 305 27.64 24.75 -1.67
CA ALA A 305 27.99 26.07 -1.18
C ALA A 305 27.08 26.53 -0.02
N ASN A 306 27.30 27.23 0.92
CA ASN A 306 26.52 27.69 2.10
C ASN A 306 24.97 27.83 1.89
N ILE A 307 24.36 27.02 1.02
CA ILE A 307 22.92 26.91 0.90
C ILE A 307 22.41 26.44 2.27
N SER A 308 21.58 27.28 2.88
CA SER A 308 20.97 26.92 4.16
C SER A 308 20.12 25.65 3.98
N LEU A 309 20.66 24.52 4.42
CA LEU A 309 20.03 23.21 4.38
C LEU A 309 19.00 23.02 5.50
N THR A 310 18.61 24.14 6.17
CA THR A 310 17.70 24.17 7.30
C THR A 310 16.22 24.16 6.91
N SER A 311 15.86 24.30 5.63
CA SER A 311 14.48 24.11 5.19
C SER A 311 14.19 22.60 5.01
N TRP A 312 12.93 22.19 5.18
CA TRP A 312 12.49 20.80 5.03
C TRP A 312 12.91 20.16 3.69
N LEU A 313 12.88 20.91 2.60
CA LEU A 313 13.33 20.47 1.27
C LEU A 313 14.86 20.33 1.20
N ASN A 314 15.60 21.12 1.95
CA ASN A 314 17.06 21.12 1.93
C ASN A 314 17.66 20.11 2.92
N GLY A 315 16.95 19.76 4.00
CA GLY A 315 17.31 18.63 4.85
C GLY A 315 17.27 17.29 4.11
N ALA A 316 16.48 17.19 3.05
CA ALA A 316 16.40 15.99 2.21
C ALA A 316 17.72 15.69 1.46
N VAL A 317 18.57 16.68 1.16
CA VAL A 317 19.89 16.46 0.51
C VAL A 317 20.78 15.53 1.32
N PHE A 318 20.60 15.49 2.65
CA PHE A 318 21.34 14.63 3.54
C PHE A 318 20.48 13.58 4.23
N ALA A 319 19.26 13.34 3.71
CA ALA A 319 18.39 12.31 4.29
C ALA A 319 19.11 10.96 4.21
N ARG A 320 19.50 10.42 5.36
CA ARG A 320 20.19 9.13 5.46
C ARG A 320 19.27 7.94 5.39
N GLY A 321 17.93 8.18 5.36
CA GLY A 321 16.97 7.09 5.38
C GLY A 321 16.69 6.56 6.78
N GLY A 322 16.50 5.26 6.90
CA GLY A 322 16.10 4.63 8.15
C GLY A 322 15.96 3.13 8.06
N SER A 323 15.20 2.59 9.01
CA SER A 323 14.81 1.18 9.04
C SER A 323 13.30 1.03 9.16
N VAL A 324 12.79 -0.10 8.70
CA VAL A 324 11.41 -0.55 8.90
C VAL A 324 11.45 -2.03 9.22
N ASP A 325 10.97 -2.39 10.39
CA ASP A 325 10.86 -3.76 10.85
C ASP A 325 9.39 -4.07 11.12
N GLN A 326 8.96 -5.27 10.81
CA GLN A 326 7.59 -5.71 11.10
C GLN A 326 7.55 -7.21 11.36
N THR A 327 6.81 -7.59 12.41
CA THR A 327 6.45 -8.97 12.71
C THR A 327 4.94 -9.14 12.66
N ASN A 328 4.47 -10.19 11.98
CA ASN A 328 3.07 -10.58 11.91
C ASN A 328 2.89 -12.00 12.46
N ILE A 329 1.88 -12.19 13.29
CA ILE A 329 1.45 -13.52 13.77
C ILE A 329 -0.03 -13.67 13.46
N GLY A 330 -0.40 -14.79 12.86
CA GLY A 330 -1.77 -15.10 12.50
C GLY A 330 -2.21 -16.49 12.96
N LEU A 331 -3.44 -16.61 13.44
CA LEU A 331 -4.13 -17.87 13.66
C LEU A 331 -5.51 -17.81 13.03
N THR A 332 -5.83 -18.78 12.19
CA THR A 332 -7.19 -18.96 11.67
C THR A 332 -7.64 -20.39 11.96
N TYR A 333 -8.76 -20.52 12.62
CA TYR A 333 -9.44 -21.80 12.85
C TYR A 333 -10.79 -21.78 12.16
N SER A 334 -11.11 -22.80 11.40
CA SER A 334 -12.42 -22.96 10.75
C SER A 334 -12.93 -24.39 10.93
N THR A 335 -14.23 -24.52 11.12
CA THR A 335 -14.92 -25.82 11.19
C THR A 335 -16.36 -25.70 10.75
N ARG A 336 -16.97 -26.81 10.34
CA ARG A 336 -18.40 -26.88 10.02
C ARG A 336 -19.04 -28.06 10.74
N MET A 337 -20.18 -27.81 11.35
CA MET A 337 -20.99 -28.82 12.06
C MET A 337 -22.44 -28.76 11.52
N GLY A 338 -22.79 -29.66 10.63
CA GLY A 338 -24.07 -29.60 9.91
C GLY A 338 -24.18 -28.29 9.10
N ASP A 339 -25.26 -27.56 9.36
CA ASP A 339 -25.57 -26.29 8.66
C ASP A 339 -24.84 -25.07 9.21
N VAL A 340 -24.05 -25.26 10.29
CA VAL A 340 -23.32 -24.16 10.93
C VAL A 340 -21.82 -24.29 10.69
N GLY A 341 -21.24 -23.29 10.04
CA GLY A 341 -19.81 -23.04 9.97
C GLY A 341 -19.36 -22.08 11.08
N ALA A 342 -18.13 -22.22 11.55
CA ALA A 342 -17.50 -21.30 12.48
C ALA A 342 -16.08 -20.98 12.02
N ARG A 343 -15.69 -19.70 12.09
CA ARG A 343 -14.33 -19.23 11.80
C ARG A 343 -13.86 -18.27 12.89
N LEU A 344 -12.69 -18.55 13.44
CA LEU A 344 -11.98 -17.66 14.36
C LEU A 344 -10.70 -17.19 13.69
N SER A 345 -10.46 -15.89 13.66
CA SER A 345 -9.22 -15.29 13.17
C SER A 345 -8.62 -14.43 14.29
N LEU A 346 -7.34 -14.65 14.59
CA LEU A 346 -6.57 -13.85 15.53
C LEU A 346 -5.32 -13.33 14.81
N GLY A 347 -5.03 -12.05 14.99
CA GLY A 347 -3.87 -11.40 14.39
C GLY A 347 -3.10 -10.56 15.40
N HIS A 348 -1.78 -10.56 15.27
CA HIS A 348 -0.90 -9.64 15.95
C HIS A 348 0.09 -9.05 14.94
N ILE A 349 0.21 -7.73 14.95
CA ILE A 349 1.15 -6.97 14.12
C ILE A 349 1.96 -6.09 15.06
N GLU A 350 3.26 -6.12 14.92
CA GLU A 350 4.19 -5.21 15.57
C GLU A 350 5.07 -4.57 14.49
N LYS A 351 5.09 -3.24 14.47
CA LYS A 351 5.93 -2.45 13.57
C LYS A 351 6.86 -1.60 14.40
N SER A 352 8.09 -1.49 13.95
CA SER A 352 9.06 -0.55 14.47
C SER A 352 9.93 -0.01 13.34
N GLY A 353 10.68 1.00 13.62
CA GLY A 353 11.63 1.55 12.67
C GLY A 353 12.09 2.94 13.05
N THR A 354 13.01 3.46 12.26
CA THR A 354 13.59 4.77 12.50
C THR A 354 13.75 5.54 11.20
N THR A 355 13.63 6.85 11.31
CA THR A 355 13.98 7.77 10.22
C THR A 355 14.94 8.82 10.75
N VAL A 356 16.08 8.97 10.11
CA VAL A 356 17.02 10.05 10.42
C VAL A 356 16.66 11.28 9.60
N ILE A 357 16.40 12.37 10.30
CA ILE A 357 16.11 13.69 9.70
C ILE A 357 17.33 14.58 9.95
N VAL A 358 17.94 15.05 8.86
CA VAL A 358 19.10 15.92 8.92
C VAL A 358 18.70 17.34 9.28
N GLY A 359 19.48 17.94 10.13
CA GLY A 359 19.28 19.33 10.54
C GLY A 359 18.22 19.56 11.58
N GLY A 360 18.28 20.67 12.08
CA GLY A 360 17.50 21.62 12.69
C GLY A 360 16.46 21.27 13.70
N ILE A 361 16.94 21.36 14.79
CA ILE A 361 16.19 22.03 15.85
C ILE A 361 16.30 23.51 15.51
N THR A 362 15.26 24.06 14.87
CA THR A 362 15.15 25.51 14.82
C THR A 362 15.02 26.00 16.26
N GLN A 363 15.73 27.06 16.62
CA GLN A 363 15.76 27.65 17.95
C GLN A 363 14.39 27.92 18.58
N SER A 364 13.32 27.94 17.76
CA SER A 364 11.98 28.28 18.22
C SER A 364 11.30 27.23 19.08
N ASN A 365 11.68 25.94 19.01
CA ASN A 365 10.84 24.88 19.60
C ASN A 365 11.52 23.95 20.61
N SER A 366 12.83 24.02 20.86
CA SER A 366 13.50 23.06 21.73
C SER A 366 14.47 23.62 22.81
N GLY A 367 14.66 24.93 22.88
CA GLY A 367 15.63 25.52 23.84
C GLY A 367 17.09 25.24 23.51
N HIS A 368 17.35 24.50 22.46
CA HIS A 368 18.71 24.16 22.06
C HIS A 368 19.09 24.93 20.79
N SER A 369 20.14 25.73 20.90
CA SER A 369 20.82 26.24 19.69
C SER A 369 21.43 25.06 18.94
N ALA A 370 21.47 25.13 17.61
CA ALA A 370 22.26 24.24 16.80
C ALA A 370 23.66 24.12 17.39
N ARG A 371 24.04 22.89 17.75
CA ARG A 371 25.36 22.66 18.41
C ARG A 371 26.45 22.47 17.38
N ASN A 372 26.12 21.72 16.33
CA ASN A 372 27.06 21.34 15.28
C ASN A 372 26.54 21.79 13.93
N PRO A 373 27.33 22.48 13.12
CA PRO A 373 26.94 22.80 11.74
C PRO A 373 26.61 21.50 10.97
N VAL A 374 25.53 21.54 10.20
CA VAL A 374 25.16 20.43 9.32
C VAL A 374 26.08 20.44 8.11
N THR A 375 26.72 19.31 7.86
CA THR A 375 27.61 19.08 6.72
C THR A 375 27.29 17.72 6.07
N PHE A 376 27.89 17.40 4.95
CA PHE A 376 27.81 16.07 4.33
C PHE A 376 28.36 14.94 5.21
N GLN A 377 29.17 15.25 6.19
CA GLN A 377 29.87 14.26 7.02
C GLN A 377 29.27 14.10 8.42
N GLY A 378 28.31 14.95 8.79
CA GLY A 378 27.69 14.95 10.10
C GLY A 378 27.13 16.30 10.50
N GLY A 379 26.83 16.45 11.79
CA GLY A 379 26.22 17.62 12.39
C GLY A 379 24.87 17.31 13.01
N ASP A 380 24.18 18.34 13.51
CA ASP A 380 22.92 18.15 14.22
C ASP A 380 21.87 17.42 13.38
N GLY A 381 21.11 16.52 14.03
CA GLY A 381 20.05 15.76 13.43
C GLY A 381 18.95 15.36 14.40
N ARG A 382 17.97 14.63 13.90
CA ARG A 382 16.88 14.04 14.69
C ARG A 382 16.67 12.59 14.29
N LEU A 383 16.41 11.75 15.28
CA LEU A 383 15.91 10.40 15.09
C LEU A 383 14.43 10.39 15.42
N ALA A 384 13.62 10.12 14.43
CA ALA A 384 12.18 9.97 14.56
C ALA A 384 11.80 8.49 14.42
N PRO A 385 10.79 8.00 15.14
CA PRO A 385 10.24 6.68 14.91
C PRO A 385 9.59 6.63 13.52
N ALA A 386 9.75 5.48 12.85
CA ALA A 386 9.04 5.13 11.65
C ALA A 386 7.99 4.07 11.99
N ASN A 387 6.81 4.52 12.41
CA ASN A 387 5.65 3.67 12.69
C ASN A 387 5.80 2.68 13.88
N ASP A 388 6.35 3.10 15.02
CA ASP A 388 6.35 2.28 16.23
C ASP A 388 4.90 2.07 16.72
N THR A 389 4.33 0.89 16.44
CA THR A 389 2.92 0.57 16.73
C THR A 389 2.72 -0.93 16.86
N GLY A 390 1.86 -1.30 17.81
CA GLY A 390 1.35 -2.66 17.99
C GLY A 390 -0.14 -2.73 17.67
N LYS A 391 -0.62 -3.88 17.16
CA LYS A 391 -2.04 -4.13 16.96
C LYS A 391 -2.39 -5.59 17.13
N VAL A 392 -3.42 -5.87 17.93
CA VAL A 392 -4.03 -7.20 18.07
C VAL A 392 -5.45 -7.13 17.50
N THR A 393 -5.85 -8.15 16.76
CA THR A 393 -7.19 -8.29 16.18
C THR A 393 -7.76 -9.66 16.48
N ALA A 394 -9.07 -9.72 16.68
CA ALA A 394 -9.83 -10.98 16.84
C ALA A 394 -11.16 -10.86 16.09
N ASP A 395 -11.55 -11.91 15.38
CA ASP A 395 -12.82 -11.98 14.64
C ASP A 395 -13.37 -13.41 14.77
N LEU A 396 -14.57 -13.53 15.29
CA LEU A 396 -15.34 -14.78 15.35
C LEU A 396 -16.57 -14.65 14.46
N GLN A 397 -16.67 -15.49 13.46
CA GLN A 397 -17.78 -15.57 12.51
C GLN A 397 -18.49 -16.92 12.62
N LEU A 398 -19.79 -16.89 12.50
CA LEU A 398 -20.66 -18.05 12.33
C LEU A 398 -21.42 -17.91 11.01
N ASP A 399 -21.38 -18.95 10.19
CA ASP A 399 -22.14 -19.08 8.95
C ASP A 399 -23.24 -20.11 9.18
N TRP A 400 -24.48 -19.74 8.95
CA TRP A 400 -25.62 -20.60 9.24
C TRP A 400 -26.59 -20.66 8.07
N ALA A 401 -26.70 -21.83 7.44
CA ALA A 401 -27.72 -22.09 6.43
C ALA A 401 -29.09 -22.32 7.13
N VAL A 402 -30.04 -21.40 6.89
CA VAL A 402 -31.38 -21.42 7.49
C VAL A 402 -32.42 -21.74 6.43
N GLY A 403 -32.87 -22.99 6.40
CA GLY A 403 -33.72 -23.49 5.32
C GLY A 403 -32.98 -23.52 3.96
N GLU A 404 -33.73 -23.36 2.88
CA GLU A 404 -33.18 -23.45 1.53
C GLU A 404 -32.84 -22.08 0.89
N ARG A 405 -33.17 -20.97 1.58
CA ARG A 405 -33.16 -19.62 0.98
C ARG A 405 -32.36 -18.59 1.74
N HIS A 406 -31.86 -18.91 2.94
CA HIS A 406 -31.13 -17.95 3.77
C HIS A 406 -29.78 -18.52 4.20
N GLU A 407 -28.73 -17.73 4.02
CA GLU A 407 -27.42 -17.97 4.61
C GLU A 407 -27.08 -16.78 5.50
N LEU A 408 -27.12 -16.99 6.81
CA LEU A 408 -26.86 -15.98 7.81
C LEU A 408 -25.38 -15.99 8.20
N ILE A 409 -24.77 -14.82 8.18
CA ILE A 409 -23.45 -14.57 8.75
C ILE A 409 -23.64 -13.72 10.00
N LEU A 410 -23.13 -14.21 11.12
CA LEU A 410 -23.13 -13.52 12.40
C LEU A 410 -21.71 -13.41 12.91
N GLY A 411 -21.30 -12.28 13.45
CA GLY A 411 -19.97 -12.21 13.99
C GLY A 411 -19.74 -11.14 15.04
N VAL A 412 -18.65 -11.36 15.75
CA VAL A 412 -18.09 -10.45 16.75
C VAL A 412 -16.63 -10.22 16.41
N ALA A 413 -16.23 -8.95 16.31
CA ALA A 413 -14.84 -8.61 16.08
C ALA A 413 -14.36 -7.58 17.10
N GLY A 414 -13.04 -7.52 17.30
CA GLY A 414 -12.42 -6.53 18.15
C GLY A 414 -10.97 -6.31 17.79
N SER A 415 -10.46 -5.13 18.14
CA SER A 415 -9.05 -4.82 18.02
C SER A 415 -8.56 -3.95 19.18
N GLN A 416 -7.27 -4.04 19.44
CA GLN A 416 -6.55 -3.12 20.30
C GLN A 416 -5.24 -2.76 19.63
N GLY A 417 -4.96 -1.47 19.55
CA GLY A 417 -3.71 -0.95 19.02
C GLY A 417 -3.08 0.08 19.94
N ASP A 418 -1.79 0.34 19.74
CA ASP A 418 -1.04 1.32 20.51
C ASP A 418 0.07 1.99 19.67
N ILE A 419 0.54 3.12 20.17
CA ILE A 419 1.75 3.81 19.72
C ILE A 419 2.60 4.18 20.93
N ASP A 420 3.94 4.05 20.81
CA ASP A 420 4.95 4.55 21.79
C ASP A 420 6.12 5.19 21.05
N GLU A 421 5.90 6.40 20.57
CA GLU A 421 6.87 7.13 19.76
C GLU A 421 7.79 8.01 20.58
N LYS A 422 9.10 7.89 20.37
CA LYS A 422 10.13 8.72 21.01
C LYS A 422 11.01 9.39 19.96
N ARG A 423 11.05 10.72 19.97
CA ARG A 423 11.87 11.51 19.05
C ARG A 423 13.06 12.07 19.76
N TRP A 424 14.23 11.81 19.20
CA TRP A 424 15.51 12.20 19.76
C TRP A 424 16.23 13.23 18.90
N SER A 425 16.94 14.13 19.55
CA SER A 425 17.95 14.96 18.89
C SER A 425 19.28 14.21 18.85
N LEU A 426 20.00 14.36 17.73
CA LEU A 426 21.30 13.76 17.48
C LEU A 426 22.37 14.85 17.46
N ASN A 427 23.54 14.57 18.05
CA ASN A 427 24.73 15.40 17.86
C ASN A 427 25.33 15.23 16.46
N ASP A 428 25.09 14.08 15.86
CA ASP A 428 25.55 13.72 14.53
C ASP A 428 24.47 12.91 13.81
N TRP A 429 23.91 13.46 12.74
CA TRP A 429 22.89 12.80 11.96
C TRP A 429 23.42 11.54 11.23
N SER A 430 24.73 11.45 11.01
CA SER A 430 25.35 10.26 10.42
C SER A 430 25.46 9.08 11.40
N ASP A 431 25.29 9.34 12.71
CA ASP A 431 25.30 8.34 13.78
C ASP A 431 23.98 8.37 14.57
N PRO A 432 23.03 7.45 14.30
CA PRO A 432 21.80 7.32 15.07
C PRO A 432 22.03 7.04 16.57
N GLY A 433 23.21 6.57 16.97
CA GLY A 433 23.61 6.36 18.35
C GLY A 433 23.97 7.65 19.10
N SER A 434 24.21 8.75 18.39
CA SER A 434 24.63 10.05 18.96
C SER A 434 23.50 10.82 19.67
N ARG A 435 22.47 10.09 20.15
CA ARG A 435 21.31 10.65 20.86
C ARG A 435 21.75 11.42 22.10
N TYR A 436 21.29 12.65 22.28
CA TYR A 436 21.64 13.45 23.45
C TYR A 436 20.44 14.07 24.15
N PHE A 437 19.30 14.20 23.46
CA PHE A 437 18.13 14.87 24.00
C PHE A 437 16.85 14.23 23.51
N LEU A 438 15.93 13.91 24.44
CA LEU A 438 14.59 13.41 24.11
C LEU A 438 13.67 14.61 23.83
N GLY A 439 13.29 14.80 22.57
CA GLY A 439 12.51 15.96 22.13
C GLY A 439 11.01 15.81 22.36
N SER A 440 10.46 14.61 22.10
CA SER A 440 9.05 14.31 22.38
C SER A 440 8.81 12.83 22.61
N VAL A 441 7.71 12.54 23.31
CA VAL A 441 7.14 11.19 23.48
C VAL A 441 5.65 11.29 23.19
N THR A 442 5.12 10.38 22.38
CA THR A 442 3.67 10.24 22.16
C THR A 442 3.28 8.80 22.47
N GLN A 443 2.34 8.64 23.41
CA GLN A 443 1.79 7.34 23.80
C GLN A 443 0.28 7.39 23.77
N ALA A 444 -0.34 6.43 23.11
CA ALA A 444 -1.79 6.32 23.03
C ALA A 444 -2.22 4.88 22.70
N GLU A 445 -3.48 4.55 23.01
CA GLU A 445 -4.11 3.27 22.69
C GLU A 445 -5.46 3.50 22.04
N ASP A 446 -5.83 2.64 21.09
CA ASP A 446 -7.19 2.50 20.59
C ASP A 446 -7.75 1.10 20.90
N ARG A 447 -9.07 1.02 21.03
CA ARG A 447 -9.81 -0.25 21.16
C ARG A 447 -11.09 -0.18 20.38
N SER A 448 -11.42 -1.28 19.72
CA SER A 448 -12.72 -1.43 19.07
C SER A 448 -13.38 -2.76 19.45
N MET A 449 -14.68 -2.76 19.45
CA MET A 449 -15.52 -3.96 19.50
C MET A 449 -16.69 -3.78 18.53
N SER A 450 -17.13 -4.86 17.91
CA SER A 450 -18.20 -4.78 16.92
C SER A 450 -19.01 -6.07 16.84
N LEU A 451 -20.27 -5.86 16.44
CA LEU A 451 -21.21 -6.93 16.11
C LEU A 451 -21.66 -6.74 14.67
N TYR A 452 -21.70 -7.80 13.88
CA TYR A 452 -22.20 -7.75 12.52
C TYR A 452 -23.10 -8.91 12.18
N VAL A 453 -24.03 -8.64 11.26
CA VAL A 453 -24.96 -9.62 10.70
C VAL A 453 -25.13 -9.37 9.22
N GLN A 454 -25.20 -10.42 8.44
CA GLN A 454 -25.61 -10.38 7.04
C GLN A 454 -26.50 -11.58 6.73
N ASP A 455 -27.57 -11.35 5.99
CA ASP A 455 -28.40 -12.39 5.38
C ASP A 455 -28.20 -12.37 3.87
N MET A 456 -27.80 -13.48 3.31
CA MET A 456 -27.87 -13.78 1.89
C MET A 456 -29.19 -14.51 1.63
N TRP A 457 -30.18 -13.74 1.17
CA TRP A 457 -31.53 -14.22 0.94
C TRP A 457 -31.80 -14.50 -0.55
N SER A 458 -31.93 -15.75 -0.92
CA SER A 458 -32.40 -16.17 -2.26
C SER A 458 -33.90 -15.87 -2.39
N VAL A 459 -34.24 -14.64 -2.80
CA VAL A 459 -35.64 -14.17 -2.93
C VAL A 459 -36.38 -15.00 -3.96
N THR A 460 -35.70 -15.27 -5.09
CA THR A 460 -36.12 -16.24 -6.14
C THR A 460 -34.89 -17.01 -6.60
N ASP A 461 -35.04 -17.96 -7.50
CA ASP A 461 -33.92 -18.72 -8.07
C ASP A 461 -32.96 -17.85 -8.92
N THR A 462 -33.37 -16.62 -9.26
CA THR A 462 -32.58 -15.68 -10.07
C THR A 462 -32.29 -14.36 -9.38
N LEU A 463 -32.84 -14.12 -8.19
CA LEU A 463 -32.66 -12.87 -7.44
C LEU A 463 -32.22 -13.17 -6.03
N THR A 464 -31.03 -12.69 -5.69
CA THR A 464 -30.47 -12.75 -4.33
C THR A 464 -30.37 -11.35 -3.73
N ALA A 465 -30.82 -11.19 -2.49
CA ALA A 465 -30.66 -9.98 -1.69
C ALA A 465 -29.64 -10.21 -0.58
N TYR A 466 -28.71 -9.29 -0.43
CA TYR A 466 -27.75 -9.25 0.67
C TYR A 466 -28.10 -8.09 1.58
N VAL A 467 -28.51 -8.39 2.80
CA VAL A 467 -28.90 -7.39 3.79
C VAL A 467 -28.00 -7.52 4.99
N GLY A 468 -27.23 -6.51 5.27
CA GLY A 468 -26.26 -6.53 6.36
C GLY A 468 -26.22 -5.26 7.17
N ALA A 469 -25.76 -5.38 8.40
CA ALA A 469 -25.46 -4.27 9.27
C ALA A 469 -24.34 -4.63 10.24
N ARG A 470 -23.55 -3.63 10.59
CA ARG A 470 -22.51 -3.73 11.61
C ARG A 470 -22.58 -2.54 12.54
N GLN A 471 -22.54 -2.80 13.83
CA GLN A 471 -22.40 -1.80 14.88
C GLN A 471 -20.98 -1.88 15.42
N ASP A 472 -20.24 -0.81 15.33
CA ASP A 472 -18.89 -0.65 15.86
C ASP A 472 -18.91 0.32 17.05
N TRP A 473 -18.24 -0.06 18.14
CA TRP A 473 -17.91 0.80 19.28
C TRP A 473 -16.41 0.90 19.37
N TRP A 474 -15.89 2.10 19.46
CA TRP A 474 -14.47 2.31 19.61
C TRP A 474 -14.14 3.36 20.66
N GLU A 475 -13.01 3.19 21.30
CA GLU A 475 -12.47 4.05 22.34
C GLU A 475 -11.01 4.39 22.01
N MET A 476 -10.72 5.68 21.85
CA MET A 476 -9.36 6.20 21.92
C MET A 476 -9.08 6.51 23.38
N LYS A 477 -8.18 5.76 24.00
CA LYS A 477 -7.81 6.00 25.38
C LYS A 477 -6.94 7.25 25.47
N GLY A 478 -7.19 8.04 26.51
CA GLY A 478 -6.46 9.26 26.76
C GLY A 478 -4.97 9.09 26.59
N GLY A 479 -4.45 9.63 25.48
CA GLY A 479 -3.04 9.65 25.16
C GLY A 479 -2.29 10.68 26.03
N GLN A 480 -0.99 10.52 26.07
CA GLN A 480 -0.12 11.57 26.62
C GLN A 480 0.93 11.93 25.59
N THR A 481 1.12 13.22 25.42
CA THR A 481 2.24 13.75 24.64
C THR A 481 3.09 14.62 25.53
N TRP A 482 4.36 14.29 25.60
CA TRP A 482 5.35 15.12 26.24
C TRP A 482 6.15 15.84 25.16
N GLN A 483 6.26 17.14 25.28
CA GLN A 483 7.13 17.96 24.42
C GLN A 483 7.99 18.88 25.29
N HIS A 484 9.21 19.06 24.85
CA HIS A 484 10.05 20.13 25.37
C HIS A 484 9.76 21.41 24.57
N VAL A 485 9.09 22.37 25.20
CA VAL A 485 8.78 23.68 24.62
C VAL A 485 9.77 24.69 25.14
N LEU A 486 10.38 25.46 24.26
CA LEU A 486 11.33 26.51 24.59
C LEU A 486 10.71 27.59 25.46
N GLY A 487 11.39 27.92 26.53
CA GLY A 487 11.06 29.05 27.44
C GLY A 487 9.99 28.75 28.49
N GLU A 488 9.20 27.69 28.29
CA GLU A 488 8.11 27.33 29.21
C GLU A 488 8.35 26.01 29.99
N GLY A 489 9.46 25.33 29.72
CA GLY A 489 9.78 24.02 30.30
C GLY A 489 9.12 22.85 29.61
N SER A 490 9.35 21.63 30.12
CA SER A 490 8.74 20.40 29.58
C SER A 490 7.28 20.30 30.01
N GLY A 491 6.37 20.19 29.06
CA GLY A 491 4.95 20.03 29.31
C GLY A 491 4.46 18.62 28.95
N VAL A 492 3.61 18.05 29.79
CA VAL A 492 2.86 16.83 29.45
C VAL A 492 1.41 17.23 29.12
N LEU A 493 1.03 17.08 27.87
CA LEU A 493 -0.38 17.15 27.48
C LEU A 493 -1.00 15.77 27.74
N ARG A 494 -2.08 15.76 28.49
CA ARG A 494 -2.87 14.55 28.74
C ARG A 494 -4.25 14.75 28.14
N TYR A 495 -4.60 13.85 27.27
CA TYR A 495 -5.89 13.87 26.57
C TYR A 495 -6.90 12.97 27.29
N LYS A 496 -8.16 13.37 27.24
CA LYS A 496 -9.25 12.53 27.72
C LYS A 496 -9.51 11.39 26.74
N SER A 497 -10.05 10.27 27.23
CA SER A 497 -10.55 9.21 26.36
C SER A 497 -11.77 9.70 25.58
N VAL A 498 -11.79 9.36 24.29
CA VAL A 498 -12.90 9.62 23.37
C VAL A 498 -13.57 8.29 23.04
N LYS A 499 -14.90 8.25 23.16
CA LYS A 499 -15.71 7.08 22.79
C LYS A 499 -16.72 7.48 21.76
N THR A 500 -16.88 6.65 20.75
CA THR A 500 -17.94 6.83 19.76
C THR A 500 -18.40 5.48 19.23
N ASP A 501 -19.49 5.50 18.49
CA ASP A 501 -20.04 4.33 17.83
C ASP A 501 -20.56 4.69 16.44
N THR A 502 -20.64 3.69 15.58
CA THR A 502 -21.12 3.86 14.21
C THR A 502 -21.88 2.63 13.75
N LEU A 503 -23.04 2.85 13.14
CA LEU A 503 -23.83 1.82 12.46
C LEU A 503 -23.56 1.90 10.94
N SER A 504 -23.18 0.78 10.34
CA SER A 504 -22.90 0.62 8.91
C SER A 504 -23.88 -0.38 8.27
N PRO A 505 -25.04 0.05 7.76
CA PRO A 505 -25.96 -0.79 7.01
C PRO A 505 -25.52 -0.95 5.57
N LYS A 506 -25.90 -2.09 4.94
CA LYS A 506 -25.72 -2.36 3.51
C LYS A 506 -26.88 -3.18 2.97
N LEU A 507 -27.31 -2.83 1.77
CA LEU A 507 -28.22 -3.60 0.95
C LEU A 507 -27.61 -3.80 -0.43
N SER A 508 -27.58 -5.04 -0.90
CA SER A 508 -27.22 -5.33 -2.28
C SER A 508 -28.22 -6.31 -2.90
N LEU A 509 -28.46 -6.17 -4.19
CA LEU A 509 -29.31 -7.04 -4.99
C LEU A 509 -28.49 -7.58 -6.17
N VAL A 510 -28.55 -8.88 -6.38
CA VAL A 510 -27.92 -9.54 -7.52
C VAL A 510 -29.01 -10.31 -8.29
N TYR A 511 -29.17 -9.97 -9.56
CA TYR A 511 -30.15 -10.57 -10.43
C TYR A 511 -29.46 -11.30 -11.59
N LEU A 512 -29.58 -12.63 -11.60
CA LEU A 512 -29.04 -13.53 -12.63
C LEU A 512 -30.18 -14.13 -13.46
N PRO A 513 -30.68 -13.41 -14.48
CA PRO A 513 -31.74 -13.94 -15.36
C PRO A 513 -31.26 -15.13 -16.18
N GLN A 514 -29.97 -15.24 -16.40
CA GLN A 514 -29.29 -16.30 -17.15
C GLN A 514 -27.88 -16.47 -16.58
N GLU A 515 -27.27 -17.64 -16.69
CA GLU A 515 -25.89 -17.91 -16.25
C GLU A 515 -24.84 -16.98 -16.87
N THR A 516 -25.15 -16.41 -18.04
CA THR A 516 -24.25 -15.50 -18.77
C THR A 516 -24.37 -14.04 -18.35
N THR A 517 -25.38 -13.66 -17.55
CA THR A 517 -25.65 -12.23 -17.27
C THR A 517 -26.02 -12.03 -15.81
N SER A 518 -25.28 -11.17 -15.12
CA SER A 518 -25.55 -10.69 -13.78
C SER A 518 -25.78 -9.19 -13.78
N TYR A 519 -26.83 -8.74 -13.11
CA TYR A 519 -27.06 -7.33 -12.76
C TYR A 519 -26.94 -7.18 -11.26
N ARG A 520 -26.25 -6.13 -10.81
CA ARG A 520 -26.10 -5.85 -9.38
C ARG A 520 -26.43 -4.40 -9.07
N PHE A 521 -27.03 -4.21 -7.90
CA PHE A 521 -27.22 -2.92 -7.26
C PHE A 521 -26.73 -3.02 -5.83
N SER A 522 -26.04 -2.01 -5.33
CA SER A 522 -25.59 -1.97 -3.94
C SER A 522 -25.70 -0.55 -3.40
N VAL A 523 -26.10 -0.43 -2.12
CA VAL A 523 -26.02 0.79 -1.33
C VAL A 523 -25.54 0.45 0.07
N GLY A 524 -24.64 1.25 0.61
CA GLY A 524 -24.12 1.02 1.96
C GLY A 524 -23.45 2.23 2.55
N LYS A 525 -23.41 2.28 3.88
CA LYS A 525 -22.66 3.26 4.66
C LYS A 525 -21.33 2.64 5.12
N ALA A 526 -20.26 3.38 4.94
CA ALA A 526 -18.95 3.06 5.46
C ALA A 526 -18.43 4.20 6.33
N PHE A 527 -17.40 3.92 7.15
CA PHE A 527 -16.81 4.91 8.03
C PHE A 527 -15.33 4.67 8.26
N ARG A 528 -14.65 5.72 8.69
CA ARG A 528 -13.27 5.70 9.17
C ARG A 528 -13.14 6.51 10.46
N PRO A 529 -12.80 5.89 11.60
CA PRO A 529 -12.48 6.66 12.80
C PRO A 529 -11.15 7.40 12.60
N PRO A 530 -10.94 8.55 13.26
CA PRO A 530 -9.62 9.17 13.32
C PRO A 530 -8.62 8.19 13.92
N ASN A 531 -7.37 8.24 13.47
CA ASN A 531 -6.30 7.37 13.97
C ASN A 531 -5.55 8.01 15.15
N LEU A 532 -4.66 7.22 15.78
CA LEU A 532 -3.90 7.67 16.96
C LEU A 532 -3.01 8.88 16.66
N TYR A 533 -2.49 9.00 15.43
CA TYR A 533 -1.67 10.16 15.05
C TYR A 533 -2.50 11.42 14.85
N GLU A 534 -3.72 11.32 14.27
CA GLU A 534 -4.65 12.44 14.13
C GLU A 534 -5.15 12.95 15.47
N PHE A 535 -5.37 12.06 16.45
CA PHE A 535 -5.80 12.45 17.79
C PHE A 535 -4.69 13.02 18.66
N PHE A 536 -3.49 12.42 18.64
CA PHE A 536 -2.46 12.63 19.66
C PHE A 536 -1.08 12.90 19.09
N GLY A 537 -0.89 12.78 17.77
CA GLY A 537 0.39 12.98 17.14
C GLY A 537 0.95 14.38 17.32
N THR A 538 2.26 14.47 17.36
CA THR A 538 2.97 15.75 17.32
C THR A 538 4.14 15.65 16.36
N ALA A 539 4.32 16.66 15.54
CA ALA A 539 5.43 16.73 14.60
C ALA A 539 5.76 18.19 14.26
N GLN A 540 6.94 18.38 13.69
CA GLN A 540 7.29 19.62 12.98
C GLN A 540 7.20 19.33 11.49
N ILE A 541 6.34 20.05 10.77
CA ILE A 541 6.12 19.87 9.34
C ILE A 541 6.35 21.23 8.66
N GLY A 542 7.40 21.35 7.85
CA GLY A 542 7.65 22.53 7.02
C GLY A 542 7.80 23.87 7.78
N GLY A 543 8.12 23.84 9.07
CA GLY A 543 8.18 25.02 9.93
C GLY A 543 6.97 25.19 10.84
N ASP A 544 5.86 24.49 10.56
CA ASP A 544 4.68 24.45 11.41
C ASP A 544 4.76 23.33 12.44
N SER A 545 4.16 23.55 13.61
CA SER A 545 3.97 22.52 14.62
C SER A 545 2.68 21.75 14.33
N PHE A 546 2.77 20.46 14.03
CA PHE A 546 1.58 19.60 13.96
C PHE A 546 1.18 19.19 15.39
N VAL A 547 -0.10 19.32 15.69
CA VAL A 547 -0.71 18.89 16.95
C VAL A 547 -2.01 18.15 16.62
N GLY A 548 -2.16 16.94 17.16
CA GLY A 548 -3.37 16.15 17.04
C GLY A 548 -4.59 16.83 17.66
N ASN A 549 -5.76 16.44 17.22
CA ASN A 549 -7.05 16.99 17.66
C ASN A 549 -7.96 15.90 18.26
N PRO A 550 -8.16 15.87 19.58
CA PRO A 550 -9.02 14.88 20.21
C PRO A 550 -10.53 15.13 20.04
N ASP A 551 -10.92 16.23 19.42
CA ASP A 551 -12.34 16.58 19.15
C ASP A 551 -12.80 16.12 17.74
N LEU A 552 -12.00 15.30 17.05
CA LEU A 552 -12.36 14.76 15.73
C LEU A 552 -13.50 13.76 15.82
N GLU A 553 -14.37 13.80 14.82
CA GLU A 553 -15.41 12.82 14.54
C GLU A 553 -14.97 11.84 13.44
N ALA A 554 -15.70 10.72 13.30
CA ALA A 554 -15.43 9.76 12.25
C ALA A 554 -15.88 10.29 10.89
N GLU A 555 -15.03 10.11 9.86
CA GLU A 555 -15.47 10.32 8.48
C GLU A 555 -16.48 9.25 8.08
N THR A 556 -17.50 9.61 7.31
CA THR A 556 -18.48 8.66 6.79
C THR A 556 -18.64 8.80 5.28
N ALA A 557 -19.06 7.70 4.63
CA ALA A 557 -19.40 7.69 3.21
C ALA A 557 -20.66 6.86 3.00
N ILE A 558 -21.59 7.37 2.19
CA ILE A 558 -22.70 6.59 1.65
C ILE A 558 -22.44 6.41 0.16
N SER A 559 -22.38 5.15 -0.27
CA SER A 559 -22.05 4.83 -1.66
C SER A 559 -23.10 3.97 -2.31
N TRP A 560 -23.36 4.24 -3.59
CA TRP A 560 -24.27 3.49 -4.47
C TRP A 560 -23.49 2.93 -5.65
N GLU A 561 -23.87 1.73 -6.06
CA GLU A 561 -23.27 1.06 -7.21
C GLU A 561 -24.36 0.38 -8.05
N LEU A 562 -24.24 0.48 -9.36
CA LEU A 562 -25.01 -0.29 -10.34
C LEU A 562 -24.04 -0.95 -11.31
N GLY A 563 -24.14 -2.28 -11.48
CA GLY A 563 -23.23 -3.06 -12.32
C GLY A 563 -23.93 -4.06 -13.20
N ILE A 564 -23.24 -4.43 -14.27
CA ILE A 564 -23.58 -5.54 -15.17
C ILE A 564 -22.31 -6.36 -15.42
N ASP A 565 -22.46 -7.68 -15.44
CA ASP A 565 -21.47 -8.64 -15.92
C ASP A 565 -22.12 -9.52 -16.99
N HIS A 566 -21.52 -9.61 -18.17
CA HIS A 566 -22.08 -10.35 -19.29
C HIS A 566 -21.04 -11.12 -20.08
N ASP A 567 -21.23 -12.43 -20.17
CA ASP A 567 -20.46 -13.31 -21.05
C ASP A 567 -21.11 -13.40 -22.42
N PHE A 568 -20.44 -12.91 -23.43
CA PHE A 568 -20.82 -13.09 -24.81
C PHE A 568 -20.49 -14.51 -25.30
N ARG A 569 -21.32 -15.06 -26.16
CA ARG A 569 -21.12 -16.43 -26.71
C ARG A 569 -19.81 -16.65 -27.47
N ASN A 570 -19.11 -15.58 -27.83
CA ASN A 570 -17.81 -15.60 -28.51
C ASN A 570 -16.62 -15.64 -27.54
N GLY A 571 -16.85 -15.84 -26.24
CA GLY A 571 -15.79 -15.92 -25.22
C GLY A 571 -15.25 -14.56 -24.76
N ILE A 572 -15.98 -13.48 -25.01
CA ILE A 572 -15.70 -12.15 -24.46
C ILE A 572 -16.55 -11.97 -23.19
N ASN A 573 -15.94 -11.55 -22.09
CA ASN A 573 -16.62 -11.07 -20.89
C ASN A 573 -16.60 -9.53 -20.87
N LEU A 574 -17.69 -8.91 -20.42
CA LEU A 574 -17.84 -7.48 -20.19
C LEU A 574 -18.34 -7.25 -18.77
N VAL A 575 -17.61 -6.49 -17.99
CA VAL A 575 -18.05 -5.95 -16.69
C VAL A 575 -18.13 -4.44 -16.78
N ALA A 576 -19.27 -3.85 -16.44
CA ALA A 576 -19.42 -2.40 -16.37
C ALA A 576 -20.07 -2.02 -15.04
N THR A 577 -19.59 -0.95 -14.41
CA THR A 577 -20.07 -0.48 -13.12
C THR A 577 -20.13 1.04 -13.12
N ALA A 578 -21.25 1.61 -12.68
CA ALA A 578 -21.37 3.03 -12.35
C ALA A 578 -21.45 3.17 -10.82
N PHE A 579 -20.79 4.17 -10.27
CA PHE A 579 -20.76 4.41 -8.82
C PHE A 579 -20.89 5.88 -8.48
N TYR A 580 -21.43 6.13 -7.26
CA TYR A 580 -21.56 7.45 -6.65
C TYR A 580 -21.35 7.32 -5.15
N SER A 581 -20.63 8.27 -4.54
CA SER A 581 -20.39 8.32 -3.09
C SER A 581 -20.48 9.76 -2.59
N GLU A 582 -21.16 9.94 -1.46
CA GLU A 582 -21.17 11.16 -0.65
C GLU A 582 -20.30 10.94 0.58
N LEU A 583 -19.38 11.86 0.83
CA LEU A 583 -18.42 11.83 1.94
C LEU A 583 -18.73 12.99 2.88
N ASP A 584 -18.93 12.67 4.16
CA ASP A 584 -19.19 13.65 5.21
C ASP A 584 -18.06 13.62 6.25
N ASP A 585 -17.88 14.76 6.93
CA ASP A 585 -16.93 14.92 8.05
C ASP A 585 -15.46 14.59 7.69
N MET A 586 -15.05 14.87 6.46
CA MET A 586 -13.69 14.58 6.01
C MET A 586 -12.65 15.31 6.86
N ILE A 587 -11.64 14.57 7.33
CA ILE A 587 -10.55 15.08 8.16
C ILE A 587 -9.45 15.63 7.26
N GLN A 588 -9.22 16.93 7.38
CA GLN A 588 -8.14 17.65 6.70
C GLN A 588 -7.23 18.35 7.70
N THR A 589 -5.93 18.43 7.39
CA THR A 589 -4.98 19.18 8.20
C THR A 589 -5.01 20.64 7.78
N ILE A 590 -5.45 21.50 8.68
CA ILE A 590 -5.51 22.95 8.49
C ILE A 590 -4.30 23.60 9.13
N SER A 591 -3.56 24.40 8.34
CA SER A 591 -2.39 25.15 8.81
C SER A 591 -2.71 26.64 8.96
N SER A 592 -2.48 27.18 10.15
CA SER A 592 -2.67 28.59 10.44
C SER A 592 -1.66 29.05 11.51
N ALA A 593 -1.00 30.19 11.25
CA ALA A 593 -0.07 30.85 12.19
C ALA A 593 1.03 29.93 12.75
N GLY A 594 1.57 29.01 11.93
CA GLY A 594 2.63 28.07 12.35
C GLY A 594 2.12 26.84 13.12
N LEU A 595 0.82 26.62 13.17
CA LEU A 595 0.17 25.44 13.74
C LEU A 595 -0.61 24.69 12.68
N SER A 596 -0.38 23.40 12.56
CA SER A 596 -1.13 22.47 11.71
C SER A 596 -1.93 21.51 12.59
N MET A 597 -3.24 21.41 12.37
CA MET A 597 -4.15 20.59 13.16
C MET A 597 -5.16 19.89 12.27
N PRO A 598 -5.43 18.59 12.43
CA PRO A 598 -6.50 17.89 11.74
C PRO A 598 -7.87 18.34 12.25
N GLN A 599 -8.82 18.56 11.34
CA GLN A 599 -10.19 19.02 11.62
C GLN A 599 -11.16 18.35 10.65
N ASN A 600 -12.39 18.07 11.09
CA ASN A 600 -13.51 17.73 10.21
C ASN A 600 -14.02 19.02 9.57
N THR A 601 -13.73 19.24 8.30
CA THR A 601 -13.96 20.53 7.66
C THR A 601 -14.63 20.47 6.31
N SER A 602 -14.76 19.29 5.70
CA SER A 602 -15.24 19.22 4.33
C SER A 602 -16.18 18.05 4.06
N GLU A 603 -17.04 18.27 3.09
CA GLU A 603 -17.86 17.26 2.43
C GLU A 603 -17.40 17.14 0.98
N ALA A 604 -17.58 15.97 0.39
CA ALA A 604 -17.22 15.74 -1.00
C ALA A 604 -18.13 14.72 -1.68
N GLU A 605 -18.16 14.81 -3.01
CA GLU A 605 -18.78 13.81 -3.87
C GLU A 605 -17.75 13.12 -4.76
N ILE A 606 -17.96 11.83 -4.96
CA ILE A 606 -17.20 11.02 -5.92
C ILE A 606 -18.18 10.30 -6.83
N ARG A 607 -18.01 10.44 -8.15
CA ARG A 607 -18.83 9.76 -9.15
C ARG A 607 -17.99 9.23 -10.28
N GLY A 608 -18.38 8.10 -10.84
CA GLY A 608 -17.61 7.54 -11.94
C GLY A 608 -18.19 6.28 -12.53
N TYR A 609 -17.42 5.73 -13.45
CA TYR A 609 -17.73 4.44 -14.06
C TYR A 609 -16.46 3.67 -14.38
N GLU A 610 -16.60 2.37 -14.37
CA GLU A 610 -15.58 1.37 -14.69
C GLU A 610 -16.12 0.47 -15.79
N VAL A 611 -15.27 0.16 -16.76
CA VAL A 611 -15.55 -0.82 -17.80
C VAL A 611 -14.36 -1.74 -17.94
N GLU A 612 -14.61 -3.04 -17.87
CA GLU A 612 -13.60 -4.07 -18.08
C GLU A 612 -14.08 -5.05 -19.14
N MET A 613 -13.22 -5.40 -20.05
CA MET A 613 -13.44 -6.42 -21.06
C MET A 613 -12.27 -7.38 -21.10
N SER A 614 -12.56 -8.66 -21.20
CA SER A 614 -11.54 -9.69 -21.36
C SER A 614 -11.99 -10.77 -22.34
N GLY A 615 -11.04 -11.52 -22.85
CA GLY A 615 -11.35 -12.61 -23.75
C GLY A 615 -10.12 -13.32 -24.30
N SER A 616 -10.37 -14.33 -25.12
CA SER A 616 -9.33 -15.06 -25.83
C SER A 616 -9.41 -14.81 -27.33
N LEU A 617 -8.25 -14.67 -27.95
CA LEU A 617 -8.08 -14.63 -29.41
C LEU A 617 -7.52 -15.96 -29.92
N PRO A 618 -7.59 -16.21 -31.23
CA PRO A 618 -6.96 -17.40 -31.83
C PRO A 618 -5.49 -17.52 -31.42
N PHE A 619 -4.98 -18.76 -31.39
CA PHE A 619 -3.61 -19.11 -31.00
C PHE A 619 -3.26 -18.95 -29.49
N GLY A 620 -4.28 -18.91 -28.62
CA GLY A 620 -4.08 -18.87 -27.18
C GLY A 620 -3.66 -17.49 -26.64
N LEU A 621 -3.90 -16.41 -27.40
CA LEU A 621 -3.68 -15.05 -26.95
C LEU A 621 -4.86 -14.61 -26.06
N LEU A 622 -4.62 -14.36 -24.80
CA LEU A 622 -5.55 -13.74 -23.85
C LEU A 622 -5.35 -12.23 -23.87
N TRP A 623 -6.42 -11.50 -23.73
CA TRP A 623 -6.38 -10.05 -23.59
C TRP A 623 -7.37 -9.57 -22.53
N SER A 624 -7.01 -8.50 -21.85
CA SER A 624 -7.92 -7.74 -21.00
C SER A 624 -7.69 -6.25 -21.20
N ALA A 625 -8.77 -5.49 -21.16
CA ALA A 625 -8.74 -4.04 -21.26
C ALA A 625 -9.68 -3.45 -20.22
N ASN A 626 -9.26 -2.43 -19.51
CA ASN A 626 -10.14 -1.73 -18.60
C ASN A 626 -9.99 -0.20 -18.74
N TYR A 627 -11.04 0.49 -18.36
CA TYR A 627 -11.08 1.95 -18.29
C TYR A 627 -11.86 2.38 -17.05
N THR A 628 -11.31 3.36 -16.35
CA THR A 628 -11.94 3.97 -15.19
C THR A 628 -11.98 5.49 -15.36
N ARG A 629 -13.14 6.08 -15.10
CA ARG A 629 -13.29 7.52 -14.92
C ARG A 629 -13.83 7.80 -13.54
N THR A 630 -13.16 8.70 -12.81
CA THR A 630 -13.51 9.14 -11.46
C THR A 630 -13.52 10.67 -11.42
N ASP A 631 -14.67 11.27 -11.30
CA ASP A 631 -14.82 12.71 -11.05
C ASP A 631 -15.05 12.91 -9.54
N THR A 632 -14.25 13.77 -8.91
CA THR A 632 -14.33 14.09 -7.48
C THR A 632 -14.51 15.59 -7.29
N GLU A 633 -15.28 16.01 -6.28
CA GLU A 633 -15.55 17.43 -6.02
C GLU A 633 -15.78 17.66 -4.53
N VAL A 634 -15.12 18.67 -3.97
CA VAL A 634 -15.42 19.20 -2.63
C VAL A 634 -16.73 20.00 -2.72
N THR A 635 -17.77 19.60 -1.98
CA THR A 635 -19.11 20.20 -2.03
C THR A 635 -19.35 21.22 -0.94
N ASP A 636 -18.70 21.05 0.22
CA ASP A 636 -18.67 22.03 1.31
C ASP A 636 -17.33 22.07 2.02
N HIS A 637 -16.99 23.23 2.61
CA HIS A 637 -15.78 23.39 3.40
C HIS A 637 -15.93 24.50 4.43
N ALA A 638 -15.97 24.13 5.72
CA ALA A 638 -16.31 25.01 6.84
C ALA A 638 -15.37 26.23 7.01
N THR A 639 -14.08 26.10 6.69
CA THR A 639 -13.05 27.14 6.94
C THR A 639 -12.46 27.74 5.68
N SER A 640 -12.61 27.11 4.51
CA SER A 640 -11.97 27.50 3.24
C SER A 640 -12.92 27.34 2.06
N PRO A 641 -13.90 28.24 1.88
CA PRO A 641 -14.92 28.16 0.82
C PRO A 641 -14.34 28.18 -0.60
N ASP A 642 -13.11 28.63 -0.79
CA ASP A 642 -12.36 28.62 -2.05
C ASP A 642 -11.96 27.20 -2.50
N LEU A 643 -12.06 26.21 -1.63
CA LEU A 643 -11.86 24.81 -1.96
C LEU A 643 -13.12 24.15 -2.52
N ILE A 644 -14.29 24.74 -2.39
CA ILE A 644 -15.54 24.22 -2.97
C ILE A 644 -15.43 24.19 -4.50
N GLY A 645 -15.82 23.07 -5.12
CA GLY A 645 -15.68 22.81 -6.55
C GLY A 645 -14.28 22.30 -6.96
N LYS A 646 -13.34 22.11 -6.02
CA LYS A 646 -12.01 21.51 -6.28
C LYS A 646 -12.06 20.00 -6.27
N ALA A 647 -11.21 19.38 -7.06
CA ALA A 647 -11.04 17.93 -7.06
C ALA A 647 -10.32 17.47 -5.78
N LEU A 648 -10.65 16.27 -5.31
CA LEU A 648 -9.92 15.62 -4.22
C LEU A 648 -8.48 15.33 -4.63
N THR A 649 -7.58 15.43 -3.66
CA THR A 649 -6.16 15.16 -3.88
C THR A 649 -5.90 13.67 -4.15
N HIS A 650 -4.88 13.37 -4.93
CA HIS A 650 -4.42 12.01 -5.24
C HIS A 650 -5.45 11.12 -5.96
N ALA A 651 -6.49 11.68 -6.55
CA ALA A 651 -7.50 10.98 -7.33
C ALA A 651 -7.31 11.29 -8.82
N PRO A 652 -6.73 10.38 -9.63
CA PRO A 652 -6.67 10.57 -11.08
C PRO A 652 -8.06 10.44 -11.69
N ARG A 653 -8.34 11.29 -12.66
CA ARG A 653 -9.65 11.33 -13.31
C ARG A 653 -9.87 10.17 -14.28
N ASP A 654 -8.88 9.87 -15.10
CA ASP A 654 -8.95 8.87 -16.15
C ASP A 654 -7.78 7.90 -16.03
N MET A 655 -8.06 6.60 -16.07
CA MET A 655 -7.08 5.52 -16.10
C MET A 655 -7.52 4.46 -17.11
N TYR A 656 -6.58 3.85 -17.81
CA TYR A 656 -6.85 2.65 -18.59
C TYR A 656 -5.68 1.68 -18.54
N ASN A 657 -5.98 0.41 -18.74
CA ASN A 657 -4.98 -0.64 -18.92
C ASN A 657 -5.40 -1.55 -20.08
N LEU A 658 -4.40 -2.03 -20.83
CA LEU A 658 -4.51 -3.09 -21.80
C LEU A 658 -3.45 -4.13 -21.47
N SER A 659 -3.85 -5.38 -21.24
CA SER A 659 -2.96 -6.50 -20.97
C SER A 659 -3.10 -7.56 -22.06
N LEU A 660 -1.98 -8.11 -22.51
CA LEU A 660 -1.88 -9.20 -23.46
C LEU A 660 -1.05 -10.32 -22.85
N GLN A 661 -1.51 -11.57 -23.01
CA GLN A 661 -0.83 -12.75 -22.48
C GLN A 661 -0.90 -13.86 -23.54
N TRP A 662 0.25 -14.47 -23.82
CA TRP A 662 0.35 -15.56 -24.78
C TRP A 662 1.23 -16.67 -24.24
N SER A 663 0.69 -17.88 -24.23
CA SER A 663 1.39 -19.08 -23.80
C SER A 663 1.38 -20.10 -24.92
N HIS A 664 2.56 -20.57 -25.31
CA HIS A 664 2.70 -21.61 -26.34
C HIS A 664 3.93 -22.46 -26.08
N ASP A 665 3.76 -23.78 -26.00
CA ASP A 665 4.80 -24.73 -25.64
C ASP A 665 5.53 -24.34 -24.34
N ARG A 666 6.78 -23.90 -24.47
CA ARG A 666 7.66 -23.49 -23.39
C ARG A 666 7.73 -21.99 -23.17
N TRP A 667 7.05 -21.21 -24.00
CA TRP A 667 7.04 -19.75 -23.94
C TRP A 667 5.81 -19.23 -23.23
N ASP A 668 6.01 -18.28 -22.36
CA ASP A 668 4.96 -17.44 -21.80
C ASP A 668 5.39 -15.97 -21.97
N ILE A 669 4.56 -15.18 -22.63
CA ILE A 669 4.84 -13.79 -22.97
C ILE A 669 3.68 -12.94 -22.48
N SER A 670 3.98 -11.88 -21.75
CA SER A 670 3.02 -10.90 -21.27
C SER A 670 3.45 -9.49 -21.61
N ALA A 671 2.48 -8.62 -21.85
CA ALA A 671 2.68 -7.19 -21.99
C ALA A 671 1.51 -6.43 -21.38
N SER A 672 1.79 -5.30 -20.76
CA SER A 672 0.77 -4.37 -20.25
C SER A 672 1.06 -2.95 -20.72
N HIS A 673 -0.02 -2.22 -20.99
CA HIS A 673 0.02 -0.82 -21.41
C HIS A 673 -0.95 -0.04 -20.52
N TYR A 674 -0.41 0.80 -19.64
CA TYR A 674 -1.12 1.50 -18.59
C TYR A 674 -1.03 3.01 -18.77
N TYR A 675 -2.16 3.70 -18.63
CA TYR A 675 -2.26 5.16 -18.62
C TYR A 675 -2.89 5.65 -17.34
N GLN A 676 -2.38 6.75 -16.83
CA GLN A 676 -2.96 7.51 -15.74
C GLN A 676 -2.95 9.00 -16.07
N SER A 677 -4.08 9.66 -15.88
CA SER A 677 -4.17 11.11 -15.98
C SER A 677 -3.46 11.79 -14.81
N LYS A 678 -3.09 13.07 -15.00
CA LYS A 678 -2.65 13.96 -13.94
C LYS A 678 -3.61 13.93 -12.75
N ARG A 679 -3.07 14.14 -11.54
CA ARG A 679 -3.83 14.35 -10.31
C ARG A 679 -3.29 15.55 -9.54
N TYR A 680 -4.02 16.01 -8.54
CA TYR A 680 -3.58 17.09 -7.66
C TYR A 680 -3.02 16.53 -6.34
N THR A 681 -2.01 17.20 -5.80
CA THR A 681 -1.47 16.95 -4.45
C THR A 681 -1.90 18.03 -3.46
N ARG A 682 -2.38 19.17 -3.97
CA ARG A 682 -2.86 20.32 -3.20
C ARG A 682 -4.37 20.41 -3.25
N ALA A 683 -4.99 20.72 -2.12
CA ALA A 683 -6.44 20.87 -2.03
C ALA A 683 -6.98 22.01 -2.88
N ASP A 684 -6.19 23.09 -3.09
CA ASP A 684 -6.55 24.23 -3.95
C ASP A 684 -6.41 23.95 -5.47
N ASN A 685 -5.89 22.77 -5.83
CA ASN A 685 -5.59 22.34 -7.19
C ASN A 685 -4.66 23.33 -7.97
N ALA A 686 -3.82 24.08 -7.24
CA ALA A 686 -2.91 25.05 -7.85
C ALA A 686 -1.67 24.41 -8.47
N ASP A 687 -1.39 23.13 -8.18
CA ASP A 687 -0.25 22.36 -8.72
C ASP A 687 -0.54 21.88 -10.15
N ASP A 688 -0.65 22.85 -11.07
CA ASP A 688 -1.08 22.62 -12.45
C ASP A 688 0.06 22.48 -13.47
N VAL A 689 1.28 22.85 -13.11
CA VAL A 689 2.45 22.70 -13.97
C VAL A 689 2.99 21.27 -13.90
N THR A 690 3.18 20.64 -15.05
CA THR A 690 3.68 19.26 -15.21
C THR A 690 5.13 19.23 -15.67
N GLY A 691 5.82 18.08 -15.59
CA GLY A 691 7.18 17.87 -16.04
C GLY A 691 8.25 18.53 -15.16
N VAL A 692 7.90 18.96 -13.95
CA VAL A 692 8.82 19.66 -13.03
C VAL A 692 8.85 18.96 -11.67
N PRO A 693 9.91 19.12 -10.87
CA PRO A 693 9.96 18.58 -9.51
C PRO A 693 8.75 18.99 -8.66
N GLY A 694 8.16 18.03 -7.98
CA GLY A 694 6.94 18.21 -7.19
C GLY A 694 5.63 18.10 -7.98
N ALA A 695 5.69 17.94 -9.31
CA ALA A 695 4.51 17.71 -10.14
C ALA A 695 3.99 16.27 -10.03
N THR A 696 2.73 16.09 -10.42
CA THR A 696 2.15 14.78 -10.70
C THR A 696 1.70 14.78 -12.16
N ASP A 697 2.44 14.06 -12.98
CA ASP A 697 2.24 14.04 -14.43
C ASP A 697 1.13 13.07 -14.85
N SER A 698 0.56 13.26 -16.02
CA SER A 698 -0.06 12.17 -16.77
C SER A 698 1.05 11.36 -17.44
N PHE A 699 0.90 10.05 -17.51
CA PHE A 699 1.92 9.17 -18.09
C PHE A 699 1.33 7.91 -18.70
N VAL A 700 2.13 7.29 -19.58
CA VAL A 700 1.84 6.01 -20.22
C VAL A 700 3.01 5.06 -19.97
N LEU A 701 2.77 3.92 -19.37
CA LEU A 701 3.80 2.90 -19.18
C LEU A 701 3.49 1.66 -20.00
N THR A 702 4.52 1.06 -20.54
CA THR A 702 4.43 -0.23 -21.23
C THR A 702 5.48 -1.15 -20.64
N ASP A 703 5.04 -2.29 -20.13
CA ASP A 703 5.89 -3.32 -19.55
C ASP A 703 5.72 -4.61 -20.33
N ALA A 704 6.77 -5.42 -20.40
CA ALA A 704 6.70 -6.77 -20.98
C ALA A 704 7.60 -7.74 -20.23
N LYS A 705 7.18 -9.02 -20.21
CA LYS A 705 7.95 -10.13 -19.67
C LYS A 705 7.88 -11.32 -20.62
N VAL A 706 9.01 -11.97 -20.82
CA VAL A 706 9.15 -13.20 -21.58
C VAL A 706 9.71 -14.25 -20.67
N SER A 707 9.02 -15.37 -20.50
CA SER A 707 9.45 -16.52 -19.72
C SER A 707 9.63 -17.74 -20.62
N TYR A 708 10.64 -18.55 -20.37
CA TYR A 708 10.92 -19.76 -21.10
C TYR A 708 11.17 -20.95 -20.14
N ALA A 709 10.40 -22.02 -20.29
CA ALA A 709 10.60 -23.25 -19.56
C ALA A 709 11.72 -24.06 -20.21
N LEU A 710 12.91 -24.06 -19.61
CA LEU A 710 14.07 -24.83 -20.04
C LEU A 710 13.82 -26.33 -19.90
N SER A 711 13.15 -26.72 -18.81
CA SER A 711 12.66 -28.07 -18.52
C SER A 711 11.45 -27.99 -17.58
N GLU A 712 10.98 -29.15 -17.09
CA GLU A 712 9.92 -29.20 -16.05
C GLU A 712 10.34 -28.53 -14.74
N HIS A 713 11.64 -28.43 -14.46
CA HIS A 713 12.19 -27.92 -13.21
C HIS A 713 12.86 -26.55 -13.33
N TYR A 714 13.23 -26.13 -14.52
CA TYR A 714 14.03 -24.93 -14.73
C TYR A 714 13.31 -23.96 -15.67
N SER A 715 13.24 -22.71 -15.27
CA SER A 715 12.76 -21.63 -16.14
C SER A 715 13.64 -20.39 -16.03
N ALA A 716 13.65 -19.60 -17.08
CA ALA A 716 14.30 -18.30 -17.13
C ALA A 716 13.31 -17.27 -17.65
N ALA A 717 13.39 -16.05 -17.16
CA ALA A 717 12.55 -14.94 -17.61
C ALA A 717 13.36 -13.65 -17.75
N LEU A 718 12.90 -12.79 -18.64
CA LEU A 718 13.38 -11.42 -18.82
C LEU A 718 12.20 -10.48 -18.85
N GLY A 719 12.17 -9.53 -17.94
CA GLY A 719 11.20 -8.45 -17.88
C GLY A 719 11.84 -7.10 -18.23
N ILE A 720 11.07 -6.24 -18.86
CA ILE A 720 11.42 -4.84 -19.11
C ILE A 720 10.24 -4.00 -18.67
N ASN A 721 10.47 -3.11 -17.71
CA ASN A 721 9.50 -2.13 -17.26
C ASN A 721 9.78 -0.79 -17.95
N ASN A 722 8.71 -0.04 -18.25
CA ASN A 722 8.78 1.25 -18.95
C ASN A 722 9.58 1.19 -20.25
N ILE A 723 9.20 0.32 -21.18
CA ILE A 723 9.92 0.02 -22.44
C ILE A 723 10.27 1.29 -23.22
N PHE A 724 9.38 2.29 -23.21
CA PHE A 724 9.55 3.53 -23.98
C PHE A 724 10.35 4.60 -23.26
N ASP A 725 10.84 4.31 -22.01
CA ASP A 725 11.65 5.23 -21.19
C ASP A 725 10.91 6.55 -20.91
N GLU A 726 9.60 6.46 -20.65
CA GLU A 726 8.79 7.62 -20.29
C GLU A 726 9.31 8.25 -19.01
N GLU A 727 9.65 9.55 -19.06
CA GLU A 727 10.01 10.33 -17.89
C GLU A 727 8.75 10.96 -17.29
N TYR A 728 8.41 10.58 -16.10
CA TYR A 728 7.21 11.04 -15.41
C TYR A 728 7.46 11.26 -13.92
N ARG A 729 6.61 12.06 -13.30
CA ARG A 729 6.68 12.37 -11.88
C ARG A 729 5.37 12.04 -11.19
N GLN A 730 5.51 11.40 -10.04
CA GLN A 730 4.44 11.21 -9.07
C GLN A 730 4.78 11.98 -7.78
N PHE A 731 5.10 13.27 -7.88
CA PHE A 731 5.73 14.17 -6.94
C PHE A 731 7.27 14.06 -7.00
N TYR A 732 7.84 12.89 -6.82
CA TYR A 732 9.25 12.59 -7.10
C TYR A 732 9.39 12.08 -8.54
N LEU A 733 10.63 12.07 -9.04
CA LEU A 733 10.93 11.44 -10.31
C LEU A 733 10.68 9.93 -10.17
N SER A 734 9.86 9.38 -11.05
CA SER A 734 9.50 7.96 -11.04
C SER A 734 10.49 7.14 -11.89
N PRO A 735 10.56 5.79 -11.71
CA PRO A 735 11.53 4.96 -12.40
C PRO A 735 11.39 5.03 -13.92
N GLY A 736 12.50 5.26 -14.63
CA GLY A 736 12.63 5.10 -16.06
C GLY A 736 12.71 3.64 -16.48
N ARG A 737 13.20 3.38 -17.70
CA ARG A 737 13.30 2.02 -18.25
C ARG A 737 14.29 1.15 -17.47
N SER A 738 13.83 -0.03 -17.03
CA SER A 738 14.63 -1.02 -16.32
C SER A 738 14.40 -2.41 -16.88
N TRP A 739 15.38 -3.31 -16.66
CA TRP A 739 15.28 -4.72 -16.99
C TRP A 739 15.46 -5.57 -15.73
N PHE A 740 14.91 -6.77 -15.76
CA PHE A 740 15.11 -7.77 -14.71
C PHE A 740 15.11 -9.18 -15.31
N ALA A 741 16.19 -9.94 -15.07
CA ALA A 741 16.31 -11.32 -15.48
C ALA A 741 16.16 -12.23 -14.27
N GLU A 742 15.39 -13.31 -14.41
CA GLU A 742 15.09 -14.28 -13.37
C GLU A 742 15.50 -15.68 -13.83
N PHE A 743 16.00 -16.45 -12.90
CA PHE A 743 16.17 -17.90 -13.04
C PHE A 743 15.46 -18.60 -11.89
N ARG A 744 14.66 -19.61 -12.23
CA ARG A 744 13.87 -20.34 -11.24
C ARG A 744 14.09 -21.84 -11.34
N VAL A 745 14.19 -22.46 -10.18
CA VAL A 745 14.28 -23.92 -10.00
C VAL A 745 13.08 -24.37 -9.17
N ARG A 746 12.35 -25.38 -9.63
CA ARG A 746 11.20 -25.99 -8.92
C ARG A 746 11.35 -27.51 -8.87
N TYR A 747 11.20 -28.10 -7.68
CA TYR A 747 11.21 -29.56 -7.46
C TYR A 747 10.03 -29.98 -6.58
#